data_00d4030b7be86d7509f86c4b9d7338dd
#
_entry.id   00d4030b7be86d7509f86c4b9d7338dd
#
_cell.length_a   1.000
_cell.length_b   1.000
_cell.length_c   1.000
_cell.angle_alpha   90.00
_cell.angle_beta   90.00
_cell.angle_gamma   90.00
#
_symmetry.space_group_name_H-M   'P 1'
#
loop_
_entity.id
_entity.type
_entity.pdbx_description
1 polymer ?
#
loop_
_entity_poly.entity_id
_entity_poly.type
_entity_poly.pdbx_seq_one_letter_code
_entity_poly.pdbx_strand_id
1 'polypeptide(L)'
;MRIKALALAGLLCGELLANIENVEFLASDVQKDGDIIIASGDVLLYSQNYLASADSAKYNQKSNIIELFGNVNLMRGEYEASRSEYARINLATNEMSFDRSFAMDKKKEIWLQSNESCSSDEMLSVKNAIVSSCNVSDPDWHIGFSSGELNKQSKFLHLYNPVFYVKNTPVMYLPYFGFSTDKTRRTGLLTPQFSYNGDEGLVYLQPIYVAEYNEWDLEFDPQIRTNRGVGLYSTFRFADSPYSNGYIRSGIFNERSEYQNRENLKNKQHRGIELGYDRDRLISYLIDGDFKEGLWLEFVNLNDIDYLNLRGRDGSSHDSLVESRLNYFIATDNHYLGTYAKYYIDTAKIGTKYGNDDTLQEIPKVQYHSFFNTFIVPNLTYSFDFKYHNFTREIGASANQYEIDIPLGLQFGLFDDYVNLYISENLYASHVDYNNAKYYDGSGFYDNNYDDLINHYHRILLENDMSRAFSSFYHTINFKFDYIKPGYNNGDINEKLLKYYMIKDGATYDLNNLALFEDNFIDRVSNSFTTERITFDGTQFFYDVNGQKVLRHSVKESYDFDRDEFESFENRINLYYGNFDFGNKIEYSHLDHDIAKIQTGASYSGAKIGARIWHTYDKNFYDGDAYDKESYLSGNASLKLPYNYEIFAGVDYDLQRDYTKMWQGGIHYKRKCWDYSLIYKEDIEPKNTSAGLESKKIQGVYLYFSFYPLGDVGYDFSIEQDNKATN
;
A
#
# COMPACT_ATOMS: atom_id res chain seq x y z
N MET A 1 -61.47 13.50 32.60
CA MET A 1 -60.82 13.60 31.31
C MET A 1 -61.21 14.92 30.67
N ARG A 2 -60.43 15.97 30.91
CA ARG A 2 -60.71 17.33 30.39
C ARG A 2 -59.78 17.57 29.20
N ILE A 3 -60.40 17.62 28.02
CA ILE A 3 -59.75 18.04 26.76
C ILE A 3 -59.57 19.54 26.87
N LYS A 4 -58.33 20.02 27.00
CA LYS A 4 -58.01 21.44 26.85
C LYS A 4 -57.87 21.73 25.38
N ALA A 5 -58.60 22.72 24.93
CA ALA A 5 -58.65 23.21 23.53
C ALA A 5 -57.27 23.70 23.11
N LEU A 6 -56.71 23.15 22.01
CA LEU A 6 -55.63 23.75 21.25
C LEU A 6 -56.19 24.99 20.51
N ALA A 7 -55.69 26.17 20.83
CA ALA A 7 -55.91 27.35 20.03
C ALA A 7 -54.94 27.33 18.83
N LEU A 8 -55.45 26.92 17.67
CA LEU A 8 -54.77 27.01 16.38
C LEU A 8 -54.93 28.44 15.86
N ALA A 9 -53.90 29.27 16.04
CA ALA A 9 -53.87 30.58 15.40
C ALA A 9 -53.14 30.46 14.05
N GLY A 10 -53.86 30.04 13.01
CA GLY A 10 -53.39 30.12 11.64
C GLY A 10 -53.48 31.56 11.13
N LEU A 11 -52.34 32.20 10.89
CA LEU A 11 -52.27 33.46 10.16
C LEU A 11 -52.04 33.19 8.67
N LEU A 12 -53.13 33.15 7.89
CA LEU A 12 -53.08 33.34 6.44
C LEU A 12 -52.74 34.83 6.18
N CYS A 13 -51.49 35.11 5.79
CA CYS A 13 -51.14 36.34 5.10
C CYS A 13 -50.83 36.01 3.64
N GLY A 14 -51.65 36.59 2.76
CA GLY A 14 -51.53 36.45 1.31
C GLY A 14 -50.24 37.03 0.73
N GLU A 15 -49.94 36.46 -0.38
CA GLU A 15 -48.97 36.75 -1.44
C GLU A 15 -48.33 38.15 -1.47
N LEU A 16 -46.98 38.07 -1.56
CA LEU A 16 -45.95 38.99 -2.05
C LEU A 16 -44.94 39.31 -0.98
N LEU A 17 -43.92 38.43 -0.91
CA LEU A 17 -42.50 38.82 -0.78
C LEU A 17 -41.64 37.55 -0.63
N ALA A 18 -40.54 37.53 -1.32
CA ALA A 18 -39.61 36.42 -1.43
C ALA A 18 -39.19 35.81 -0.07
N ASN A 19 -39.20 34.48 0.02
CA ASN A 19 -38.48 33.61 0.96
C ASN A 19 -38.47 34.01 2.45
N ILE A 20 -39.61 34.19 3.08
CA ILE A 20 -39.70 34.05 4.54
C ILE A 20 -40.11 32.60 4.81
N GLU A 21 -39.25 31.82 5.47
CA GLU A 21 -39.60 30.47 5.94
C GLU A 21 -40.89 30.56 6.77
N ASN A 22 -41.86 29.72 6.46
CA ASN A 22 -43.07 29.59 7.28
C ASN A 22 -42.68 28.96 8.62
N VAL A 23 -42.74 29.73 9.68
CA VAL A 23 -42.46 29.28 11.03
C VAL A 23 -43.77 29.10 11.77
N GLU A 24 -44.01 27.91 12.29
CA GLU A 24 -45.17 27.55 13.09
C GLU A 24 -44.82 27.53 14.57
N PHE A 25 -45.66 28.14 15.41
CA PHE A 25 -45.53 28.13 16.87
C PHE A 25 -46.66 27.32 17.49
N LEU A 26 -46.29 26.39 18.39
CA LEU A 26 -47.19 25.70 19.29
C LEU A 26 -46.78 26.02 20.72
N ALA A 27 -47.70 26.48 21.55
CA ALA A 27 -47.43 26.79 22.96
C ALA A 27 -48.71 26.64 23.79
N SER A 28 -48.57 26.56 25.11
CA SER A 28 -49.72 26.47 26.01
C SER A 28 -50.47 27.79 26.14
N ASP A 29 -49.77 28.93 26.07
CA ASP A 29 -50.30 30.27 26.09
C ASP A 29 -49.60 31.13 25.04
N VAL A 30 -50.41 31.91 24.25
CA VAL A 30 -49.87 32.79 23.21
C VAL A 30 -50.57 34.15 23.35
N GLN A 31 -49.79 35.19 23.56
CA GLN A 31 -50.26 36.56 23.67
C GLN A 31 -49.66 37.41 22.56
N LYS A 32 -50.47 38.32 21.98
CA LYS A 32 -50.01 39.28 20.98
C LYS A 32 -50.16 40.71 21.49
N ASP A 33 -49.07 41.47 21.51
CA ASP A 33 -49.03 42.86 21.85
C ASP A 33 -48.35 43.66 20.72
N GLY A 34 -49.18 44.31 19.87
CA GLY A 34 -48.70 44.97 18.67
C GLY A 34 -48.02 44.01 17.69
N ASP A 35 -46.74 44.30 17.39
CA ASP A 35 -45.90 43.49 16.51
C ASP A 35 -45.17 42.37 17.25
N ILE A 36 -45.40 42.23 18.55
CA ILE A 36 -44.74 41.24 19.40
C ILE A 36 -45.67 40.09 19.73
N ILE A 37 -45.25 38.87 19.51
CA ILE A 37 -45.92 37.65 19.94
C ILE A 37 -45.09 37.05 21.08
N ILE A 38 -45.70 36.76 22.20
CA ILE A 38 -45.10 36.08 23.35
C ILE A 38 -45.78 34.73 23.49
N ALA A 39 -45.03 33.66 23.46
CA ALA A 39 -45.51 32.32 23.67
C ALA A 39 -44.86 31.76 24.97
N SER A 40 -45.62 31.09 25.78
CA SER A 40 -45.14 30.49 27.03
C SER A 40 -45.76 29.10 27.30
N GLY A 41 -44.98 28.28 28.01
CA GLY A 41 -45.34 26.92 28.35
C GLY A 41 -45.16 25.92 27.21
N ASP A 42 -44.11 25.15 27.27
CA ASP A 42 -43.75 24.09 26.33
C ASP A 42 -43.80 24.56 24.85
N VAL A 43 -43.08 25.65 24.56
CA VAL A 43 -43.03 26.23 23.23
C VAL A 43 -42.34 25.30 22.27
N LEU A 44 -42.97 24.97 21.15
CA LEU A 44 -42.42 24.25 20.02
C LEU A 44 -42.46 25.17 18.79
N LEU A 45 -41.33 25.30 18.13
CA LEU A 45 -41.14 26.08 16.92
C LEU A 45 -40.73 25.13 15.79
N TYR A 46 -41.49 25.14 14.71
CA TYR A 46 -41.27 24.28 13.54
C TYR A 46 -41.01 25.14 12.31
N SER A 47 -39.95 24.79 11.58
CA SER A 47 -39.59 25.33 10.28
C SER A 47 -39.18 24.19 9.34
N GLN A 48 -39.08 24.44 8.05
CA GLN A 48 -38.60 23.42 7.10
C GLN A 48 -37.21 22.89 7.42
N ASN A 49 -36.34 23.71 8.03
CA ASN A 49 -34.93 23.39 8.25
C ASN A 49 -34.62 23.02 9.68
N TYR A 50 -35.45 23.33 10.65
CA TYR A 50 -35.18 23.05 12.08
C TYR A 50 -36.46 22.92 12.91
N LEU A 51 -36.33 22.19 13.98
CA LEU A 51 -37.29 22.06 15.06
C LEU A 51 -36.65 22.61 16.33
N ALA A 52 -37.32 23.58 17.00
CA ALA A 52 -36.85 24.10 18.27
C ALA A 52 -37.90 23.99 19.35
N SER A 53 -37.48 23.75 20.61
CA SER A 53 -38.31 23.82 21.79
C SER A 53 -37.69 24.72 22.86
N ALA A 54 -38.54 25.42 23.64
CA ALA A 54 -38.11 26.31 24.71
C ALA A 54 -39.22 26.44 25.79
N ASP A 55 -38.86 26.96 26.98
CA ASP A 55 -39.87 27.26 28.00
C ASP A 55 -40.73 28.44 27.61
N SER A 56 -40.17 29.46 26.92
CA SER A 56 -40.88 30.61 26.36
C SER A 56 -40.21 31.15 25.11
N ALA A 57 -40.99 31.88 24.29
CA ALA A 57 -40.53 32.51 23.07
C ALA A 57 -41.11 33.91 22.92
N LYS A 58 -40.33 34.81 22.32
CA LYS A 58 -40.76 36.16 21.92
C LYS A 58 -40.44 36.36 20.45
N TYR A 59 -41.44 36.63 19.65
CA TYR A 59 -41.31 36.91 18.22
C TYR A 59 -41.70 38.36 17.91
N ASN A 60 -40.73 39.07 17.35
CA ASN A 60 -40.99 40.44 16.84
C ASN A 60 -41.19 40.38 15.32
N GLN A 61 -42.45 40.57 14.88
CA GLN A 61 -42.86 40.46 13.47
C GLN A 61 -42.22 41.54 12.59
N LYS A 62 -41.93 42.74 13.16
CA LYS A 62 -41.35 43.87 12.40
C LYS A 62 -39.86 43.67 12.12
N SER A 63 -39.13 43.09 13.05
CA SER A 63 -37.67 42.80 12.91
C SER A 63 -37.39 41.37 12.44
N ASN A 64 -38.41 40.51 12.35
CA ASN A 64 -38.28 39.07 12.05
C ASN A 64 -37.32 38.32 13.02
N ILE A 65 -37.32 38.75 14.31
CA ILE A 65 -36.45 38.18 15.33
C ILE A 65 -37.27 37.32 16.29
N ILE A 66 -36.83 36.08 16.49
CA ILE A 66 -37.33 35.17 17.51
C ILE A 66 -36.28 35.04 18.61
N GLU A 67 -36.71 35.20 19.84
CA GLU A 67 -35.94 34.96 21.05
C GLU A 67 -36.55 33.77 21.80
N LEU A 68 -35.76 32.76 22.12
CA LEU A 68 -36.15 31.55 22.86
C LEU A 68 -35.45 31.58 24.21
N PHE A 69 -36.17 31.27 25.27
CA PHE A 69 -35.69 31.37 26.64
C PHE A 69 -35.97 30.04 27.40
N GLY A 70 -34.99 29.58 28.13
CA GLY A 70 -35.06 28.43 29.01
C GLY A 70 -35.10 27.09 28.24
N ASN A 71 -34.26 26.18 28.59
CA ASN A 71 -34.22 24.80 28.05
C ASN A 71 -34.33 24.73 26.52
N VAL A 72 -33.70 25.66 25.81
CA VAL A 72 -33.76 25.70 24.35
C VAL A 72 -33.10 24.47 23.76
N ASN A 73 -33.86 23.68 23.02
CA ASN A 73 -33.30 22.56 22.22
C ASN A 73 -33.63 22.86 20.74
N LEU A 74 -32.59 22.73 19.90
CA LEU A 74 -32.76 22.93 18.45
C LEU A 74 -32.18 21.69 17.73
N MET A 75 -32.99 21.16 16.82
CA MET A 75 -32.61 20.03 15.95
C MET A 75 -32.62 20.52 14.50
N ARG A 76 -31.53 20.27 13.78
CA ARG A 76 -31.36 20.56 12.36
C ARG A 76 -31.05 19.28 11.60
N GLY A 77 -31.98 18.86 10.75
CA GLY A 77 -31.88 17.57 10.09
C GLY A 77 -31.88 16.38 11.09
N GLU A 78 -31.34 15.25 10.67
CA GLU A 78 -31.36 14.02 11.49
C GLU A 78 -30.19 13.92 12.48
N TYR A 79 -29.13 14.69 12.29
CA TYR A 79 -27.84 14.45 12.97
C TYR A 79 -27.34 15.61 13.83
N GLU A 80 -27.81 16.84 13.60
CA GLU A 80 -27.35 18.01 14.36
C GLU A 80 -28.36 18.36 15.46
N ALA A 81 -27.89 18.35 16.70
CA ALA A 81 -28.70 18.76 17.85
C ALA A 81 -27.91 19.77 18.67
N SER A 82 -28.56 20.86 19.10
CA SER A 82 -27.99 21.84 20.02
C SER A 82 -28.93 22.12 21.20
N ARG A 83 -28.33 22.44 22.34
CA ARG A 83 -29.02 22.88 23.56
C ARG A 83 -28.40 24.14 24.09
N SER A 84 -29.20 25.09 24.55
CA SER A 84 -28.77 26.35 25.14
C SER A 84 -29.77 26.85 26.19
N GLU A 85 -29.39 27.88 26.96
CA GLU A 85 -30.29 28.59 27.86
C GLU A 85 -31.07 29.68 27.14
N TYR A 86 -30.47 30.25 26.10
CA TYR A 86 -31.04 31.31 25.27
C TYR A 86 -30.65 31.12 23.83
N ALA A 87 -31.57 31.37 22.92
CA ALA A 87 -31.30 31.45 21.50
C ALA A 87 -32.06 32.64 20.85
N ARG A 88 -31.37 33.32 19.95
CA ARG A 88 -31.94 34.39 19.12
C ARG A 88 -31.78 33.97 17.67
N ILE A 89 -32.92 33.97 16.96
CA ILE A 89 -33.00 33.58 15.54
C ILE A 89 -33.49 34.80 14.75
N ASN A 90 -32.72 35.20 13.76
CA ASN A 90 -33.14 36.22 12.79
C ASN A 90 -33.61 35.52 11.52
N LEU A 91 -34.93 35.52 11.27
CA LEU A 91 -35.55 34.87 10.11
C LEU A 91 -35.22 35.55 8.78
N ALA A 92 -34.82 36.82 8.79
CA ALA A 92 -34.48 37.55 7.57
C ALA A 92 -33.04 37.24 7.08
N THR A 93 -32.13 36.99 8.00
CA THR A 93 -30.69 36.74 7.71
C THR A 93 -30.27 35.29 7.95
N ASN A 94 -31.15 34.44 8.47
CA ASN A 94 -30.85 33.08 8.90
C ASN A 94 -29.72 33.00 9.97
N GLU A 95 -29.48 34.09 10.68
CA GLU A 95 -28.51 34.12 11.77
C GLU A 95 -29.11 33.60 13.07
N MET A 96 -28.38 32.72 13.73
CA MET A 96 -28.75 32.15 15.02
C MET A 96 -27.63 32.43 16.01
N SER A 97 -27.94 32.98 17.16
CA SER A 97 -27.02 33.14 18.26
C SER A 97 -27.49 32.41 19.51
N PHE A 98 -26.56 31.79 20.22
CA PHE A 98 -26.85 31.00 21.41
C PHE A 98 -25.90 31.42 22.55
N ASP A 99 -26.44 31.44 23.75
CA ASP A 99 -25.66 31.63 24.98
C ASP A 99 -25.58 30.31 25.74
N ARG A 100 -24.34 29.95 26.19
CA ARG A 100 -24.02 28.68 26.82
C ARG A 100 -24.54 27.46 26.06
N SER A 101 -24.07 27.31 24.84
CA SER A 101 -24.54 26.26 23.95
C SER A 101 -23.72 24.98 24.04
N PHE A 102 -24.45 23.87 23.88
CA PHE A 102 -23.88 22.54 23.61
C PHE A 102 -24.43 22.07 22.27
N ALA A 103 -23.58 21.70 21.34
CA ALA A 103 -23.93 21.15 20.03
C ALA A 103 -23.27 19.80 19.80
N MET A 104 -23.98 18.90 19.13
CA MET A 104 -23.47 17.56 18.82
C MET A 104 -23.81 17.18 17.37
N ASP A 105 -22.80 16.75 16.63
CA ASP A 105 -22.94 16.06 15.34
C ASP A 105 -22.92 14.53 15.60
N LYS A 106 -24.09 13.91 15.55
CA LYS A 106 -24.25 12.48 15.81
C LYS A 106 -23.58 11.60 14.75
N LYS A 107 -23.44 12.08 13.51
CA LYS A 107 -22.82 11.32 12.42
C LYS A 107 -21.30 11.25 12.58
N LYS A 108 -20.71 12.35 13.05
CA LYS A 108 -19.25 12.45 13.28
C LYS A 108 -18.85 12.13 14.72
N GLU A 109 -19.84 11.91 15.61
CA GLU A 109 -19.61 11.69 17.04
C GLU A 109 -18.77 12.80 17.71
N ILE A 110 -18.86 14.05 17.19
CA ILE A 110 -18.20 15.23 17.74
C ILE A 110 -19.20 16.10 18.49
N TRP A 111 -18.80 16.63 19.62
CA TRP A 111 -19.54 17.65 20.34
C TRP A 111 -18.73 18.90 20.62
N LEU A 112 -19.42 20.02 20.73
CA LEU A 112 -18.89 21.34 20.99
C LEU A 112 -19.69 21.96 22.14
N GLN A 113 -18.99 22.53 23.12
CA GLN A 113 -19.57 23.35 24.18
C GLN A 113 -18.96 24.74 24.10
N SER A 114 -19.76 25.81 24.14
CA SER A 114 -19.28 27.16 24.04
C SER A 114 -20.07 28.12 24.96
N ASN A 115 -19.44 29.20 25.39
CA ASN A 115 -20.10 30.26 26.13
C ASN A 115 -20.98 31.09 25.20
N GLU A 116 -20.51 31.40 23.99
CA GLU A 116 -21.25 32.12 22.97
C GLU A 116 -21.06 31.41 21.63
N SER A 117 -22.12 31.27 20.86
CA SER A 117 -22.04 30.83 19.48
C SER A 117 -22.97 31.63 18.59
N CYS A 118 -22.50 31.92 17.36
CA CYS A 118 -23.25 32.57 16.32
C CYS A 118 -23.12 31.77 15.02
N SER A 119 -24.22 31.39 14.44
CA SER A 119 -24.30 30.57 13.22
C SER A 119 -25.09 31.32 12.16
N SER A 120 -24.52 31.53 10.98
CA SER A 120 -25.20 31.98 9.75
C SER A 120 -25.14 30.84 8.71
N ASP A 121 -25.64 31.11 7.50
CA ASP A 121 -25.54 30.13 6.40
C ASP A 121 -24.10 29.84 6.00
N GLU A 122 -23.21 30.82 6.15
CA GLU A 122 -21.82 30.70 5.72
C GLU A 122 -20.84 30.35 6.85
N MET A 123 -21.10 30.82 8.07
CA MET A 123 -20.14 30.78 9.18
C MET A 123 -20.76 30.27 10.48
N LEU A 124 -19.98 29.55 11.26
CA LEU A 124 -20.23 29.29 12.67
C LEU A 124 -19.04 29.87 13.48
N SER A 125 -19.32 30.86 14.32
CA SER A 125 -18.34 31.46 15.22
C SER A 125 -18.65 31.07 16.66
N VAL A 126 -17.63 30.74 17.44
CA VAL A 126 -17.76 30.34 18.85
C VAL A 126 -16.68 30.99 19.72
N LYS A 127 -17.02 31.27 20.98
CA LYS A 127 -16.10 31.84 21.95
C LYS A 127 -16.01 31.02 23.23
N ASN A 128 -14.80 30.91 23.79
CA ASN A 128 -14.52 30.16 25.00
C ASN A 128 -15.15 28.75 24.92
N ALA A 129 -14.64 27.97 24.01
CA ALA A 129 -15.27 26.73 23.62
C ALA A 129 -14.37 25.52 23.87
N ILE A 130 -15.02 24.35 23.98
CA ILE A 130 -14.40 23.04 24.13
C ILE A 130 -14.98 22.13 23.05
N VAL A 131 -14.12 21.39 22.35
CA VAL A 131 -14.50 20.38 21.37
C VAL A 131 -13.89 19.04 21.71
N SER A 132 -14.65 17.97 21.55
CA SER A 132 -14.19 16.59 21.70
C SER A 132 -15.11 15.60 20.96
N SER A 133 -14.61 14.36 20.77
CA SER A 133 -15.42 13.20 20.35
C SER A 133 -15.58 12.16 21.46
N CYS A 134 -15.01 12.43 22.62
CA CYS A 134 -15.10 11.54 23.79
C CYS A 134 -16.41 11.72 24.55
N ASN A 135 -16.56 10.99 25.67
CA ASN A 135 -17.72 11.15 26.55
C ASN A 135 -17.83 12.59 27.04
N VAL A 136 -19.02 13.16 26.94
CA VAL A 136 -19.30 14.57 27.32
C VAL A 136 -19.03 14.84 28.79
N SER A 137 -19.36 13.90 29.71
CA SER A 137 -19.24 14.10 31.15
C SER A 137 -17.80 14.00 31.67
N ASP A 138 -16.95 13.23 31.00
CA ASP A 138 -15.54 13.01 31.38
C ASP A 138 -14.75 12.64 30.12
N PRO A 139 -14.41 13.64 29.29
CA PRO A 139 -13.68 13.40 28.06
C PRO A 139 -12.24 12.98 28.35
N ASP A 140 -11.78 11.92 27.67
CA ASP A 140 -10.40 11.47 27.76
C ASP A 140 -9.45 12.51 27.12
N TRP A 141 -9.92 13.18 26.07
CA TRP A 141 -9.24 14.33 25.48
C TRP A 141 -10.27 15.41 25.07
N HIS A 142 -9.84 16.65 25.08
CA HIS A 142 -10.57 17.78 24.51
C HIS A 142 -9.63 18.91 24.10
N ILE A 143 -10.10 19.75 23.22
CA ILE A 143 -9.42 21.00 22.83
C ILE A 143 -10.25 22.15 23.37
N GLY A 144 -9.67 22.92 24.30
CA GLY A 144 -10.22 24.19 24.76
C GLY A 144 -9.61 25.34 23.95
N PHE A 145 -10.38 26.34 23.55
CA PHE A 145 -9.90 27.45 22.75
C PHE A 145 -10.67 28.75 23.05
N SER A 146 -10.01 29.89 22.81
CA SER A 146 -10.58 31.23 23.13
C SER A 146 -11.65 31.63 22.10
N SER A 147 -11.44 31.33 20.80
CA SER A 147 -12.39 31.54 19.74
C SER A 147 -12.17 30.57 18.60
N GLY A 148 -13.24 30.24 17.87
CA GLY A 148 -13.20 29.39 16.69
C GLY A 148 -14.17 29.86 15.64
N GLU A 149 -13.80 29.62 14.37
CA GLU A 149 -14.60 29.99 13.19
C GLU A 149 -14.62 28.81 12.22
N LEU A 150 -15.81 28.28 11.95
CA LEU A 150 -16.03 27.26 10.92
C LEU A 150 -16.70 27.90 9.72
N ASN A 151 -16.02 27.93 8.60
CA ASN A 151 -16.64 28.24 7.33
C ASN A 151 -17.40 27.01 6.84
N LYS A 152 -18.73 27.14 6.69
CA LYS A 152 -19.61 26.01 6.34
C LYS A 152 -19.49 25.56 4.88
N GLN A 153 -19.09 26.46 3.98
CA GLN A 153 -18.85 26.12 2.57
C GLN A 153 -17.52 25.39 2.42
N SER A 154 -16.45 25.99 2.94
CA SER A 154 -15.12 25.41 2.88
C SER A 154 -14.91 24.28 3.89
N LYS A 155 -15.80 24.09 4.89
CA LYS A 155 -15.66 23.07 5.95
C LYS A 155 -14.34 23.19 6.74
N PHE A 156 -13.71 24.38 6.73
CA PHE A 156 -12.45 24.65 7.43
C PHE A 156 -12.73 25.30 8.78
N LEU A 157 -12.15 24.74 9.84
CA LEU A 157 -12.27 25.22 11.20
C LEU A 157 -10.97 25.91 11.61
N HIS A 158 -11.07 27.17 12.01
CA HIS A 158 -10.00 27.98 12.59
C HIS A 158 -10.17 28.00 14.10
N LEU A 159 -9.11 27.68 14.86
CA LEU A 159 -9.06 27.74 16.31
C LEU A 159 -7.96 28.70 16.75
N TYR A 160 -8.29 29.62 17.63
CA TYR A 160 -7.35 30.58 18.18
C TYR A 160 -7.06 30.23 19.66
N ASN A 161 -5.77 30.23 20.00
CA ASN A 161 -5.25 29.83 21.30
C ASN A 161 -5.75 28.43 21.77
N PRO A 162 -5.75 27.41 20.89
CA PRO A 162 -6.16 26.08 21.32
C PRO A 162 -5.17 25.49 22.31
N VAL A 163 -5.71 24.89 23.36
CA VAL A 163 -5.00 24.05 24.34
C VAL A 163 -5.55 22.66 24.24
N PHE A 164 -4.70 21.71 23.96
CA PHE A 164 -5.05 20.29 23.95
C PHE A 164 -4.91 19.71 25.35
N TYR A 165 -5.95 19.07 25.83
CA TYR A 165 -6.00 18.43 27.15
C TYR A 165 -6.12 16.93 27.02
N VAL A 166 -5.39 16.19 27.85
CA VAL A 166 -5.61 14.78 28.15
C VAL A 166 -6.18 14.73 29.57
N LYS A 167 -7.43 14.33 29.69
CA LYS A 167 -8.25 14.54 30.88
C LYS A 167 -8.23 16.05 31.23
N ASN A 168 -7.75 16.38 32.44
CA ASN A 168 -7.63 17.76 32.93
C ASN A 168 -6.23 18.35 32.81
N THR A 169 -5.29 17.62 32.17
CA THR A 169 -3.90 18.06 32.06
C THR A 169 -3.67 18.69 30.69
N PRO A 170 -3.25 19.97 30.62
CA PRO A 170 -2.88 20.59 29.37
C PRO A 170 -1.55 19.98 28.87
N VAL A 171 -1.55 19.45 27.66
CA VAL A 171 -0.39 18.78 27.07
C VAL A 171 0.24 19.54 25.90
N MET A 172 -0.54 20.40 25.23
CA MET A 172 -0.04 21.21 24.11
C MET A 172 -0.83 22.51 23.99
N TYR A 173 -0.12 23.61 23.70
CA TYR A 173 -0.70 24.91 23.35
C TYR A 173 -0.19 25.35 21.99
N LEU A 174 -1.07 25.88 21.17
CA LEU A 174 -0.75 26.53 19.90
C LEU A 174 -1.42 27.93 19.86
N PRO A 175 -0.78 28.95 19.28
CA PRO A 175 -1.43 30.25 19.11
C PRO A 175 -2.56 30.21 18.08
N TYR A 176 -2.46 29.29 17.12
CA TYR A 176 -3.43 29.04 16.07
C TYR A 176 -3.37 27.58 15.63
N PHE A 177 -4.54 26.99 15.35
CA PHE A 177 -4.66 25.68 14.73
C PHE A 177 -5.88 25.65 13.80
N GLY A 178 -5.68 25.23 12.55
CA GLY A 178 -6.75 25.14 11.57
C GLY A 178 -6.76 23.79 10.89
N PHE A 179 -7.93 23.22 10.69
CA PHE A 179 -8.09 21.94 10.01
C PHE A 179 -9.44 21.80 9.28
N SER A 180 -9.48 20.93 8.30
CA SER A 180 -10.74 20.60 7.60
C SER A 180 -11.59 19.66 8.44
N THR A 181 -12.87 19.95 8.55
CA THR A 181 -13.83 19.08 9.26
C THR A 181 -14.40 17.97 8.38
N ASP A 182 -14.00 17.90 7.11
CA ASP A 182 -14.33 16.86 6.16
C ASP A 182 -13.07 16.28 5.50
N LYS A 183 -13.22 15.29 4.63
CA LYS A 183 -12.11 14.66 3.89
C LYS A 183 -11.75 15.41 2.59
N THR A 184 -12.23 16.60 2.38
CA THR A 184 -11.93 17.39 1.18
C THR A 184 -10.49 17.88 1.25
N ARG A 185 -9.77 17.76 0.15
CA ARG A 185 -8.39 18.24 0.00
C ARG A 185 -8.33 19.76 0.14
N ARG A 186 -7.40 20.28 0.95
CA ARG A 186 -7.26 21.73 1.20
C ARG A 186 -5.83 22.11 1.51
N THR A 187 -5.48 23.32 1.11
CA THR A 187 -4.21 23.96 1.47
C THR A 187 -4.12 24.18 2.99
N GLY A 188 -2.99 23.79 3.58
CA GLY A 188 -2.75 23.96 5.01
C GLY A 188 -1.56 23.16 5.52
N LEU A 189 -1.30 23.30 6.82
CA LEU A 189 -0.34 22.47 7.52
C LEU A 189 -0.98 21.13 7.85
N LEU A 190 -0.30 20.04 7.49
CA LEU A 190 -0.70 18.71 7.94
C LEU A 190 -0.13 18.41 9.33
N THR A 191 -0.54 17.31 9.93
CA THR A 191 -0.07 16.89 11.25
C THR A 191 1.47 16.79 11.25
N PRO A 192 2.16 17.51 12.15
CA PRO A 192 3.60 17.39 12.26
C PRO A 192 3.99 16.04 12.85
N GLN A 193 5.16 15.57 12.47
CA GLN A 193 5.74 14.35 13.02
C GLN A 193 6.93 14.70 13.91
N PHE A 194 6.98 14.04 15.06
CA PHE A 194 8.07 14.15 16.01
C PHE A 194 8.61 12.75 16.29
N SER A 195 9.91 12.60 16.24
CA SER A 195 10.57 11.39 16.74
C SER A 195 11.88 11.76 17.44
N TYR A 196 12.40 10.84 18.23
CA TYR A 196 13.71 10.96 18.83
C TYR A 196 14.52 9.70 18.55
N ASN A 197 15.67 9.89 17.96
CA ASN A 197 16.64 8.86 17.71
C ASN A 197 17.95 9.24 18.44
N GLY A 198 18.59 8.29 19.11
CA GLY A 198 19.81 8.54 19.89
C GLY A 198 20.92 9.16 19.06
N ASP A 199 21.09 8.75 17.83
CA ASP A 199 22.14 9.23 16.93
C ASP A 199 21.73 10.49 16.15
N GLU A 200 20.47 10.56 15.69
CA GLU A 200 19.94 11.68 14.90
C GLU A 200 19.39 12.83 15.75
N GLY A 201 19.15 12.57 17.06
CA GLY A 201 18.53 13.50 17.98
C GLY A 201 17.03 13.64 17.80
N LEU A 202 16.49 14.81 18.11
CA LEU A 202 15.08 15.12 17.86
C LEU A 202 14.85 15.29 16.36
N VAL A 203 13.88 14.56 15.83
CA VAL A 203 13.40 14.66 14.46
C VAL A 203 12.09 15.43 14.46
N TYR A 204 12.00 16.44 13.65
CA TYR A 204 10.78 17.22 13.40
C TYR A 204 10.55 17.33 11.90
N LEU A 205 9.38 16.91 11.45
CA LEU A 205 8.93 17.03 10.08
C LEU A 205 7.55 17.71 10.07
N GLN A 206 7.41 18.78 9.28
CA GLN A 206 6.18 19.54 9.15
C GLN A 206 5.68 19.51 7.70
N PRO A 207 4.73 18.64 7.34
CA PRO A 207 4.18 18.68 5.99
C PRO A 207 3.34 19.94 5.78
N ILE A 208 3.54 20.57 4.62
CA ILE A 208 2.79 21.74 4.14
C ILE A 208 2.11 21.32 2.84
N TYR A 209 0.80 21.34 2.83
CA TYR A 209 0.00 20.86 1.72
C TYR A 209 -0.68 22.02 0.99
N VAL A 210 -0.59 22.03 -0.34
CA VAL A 210 -1.23 23.00 -1.24
C VAL A 210 -2.15 22.26 -2.19
N ALA A 211 -3.45 22.54 -2.14
CA ALA A 211 -4.47 21.88 -2.94
C ALA A 211 -5.58 22.88 -3.31
N GLU A 212 -5.27 23.79 -4.23
CA GLU A 212 -6.22 24.80 -4.71
C GLU A 212 -7.08 24.28 -5.86
N TYR A 213 -6.62 23.25 -6.58
CA TYR A 213 -7.28 22.67 -7.74
C TYR A 213 -7.54 21.18 -7.53
N ASN A 214 -8.57 20.65 -8.16
CA ASN A 214 -8.91 19.23 -8.04
C ASN A 214 -7.91 18.32 -8.77
N GLU A 215 -7.30 18.86 -9.83
CA GLU A 215 -6.45 18.12 -10.75
C GLU A 215 -5.02 17.93 -10.24
N TRP A 216 -4.58 18.74 -9.27
CA TRP A 216 -3.24 18.62 -8.72
C TRP A 216 -3.13 19.07 -7.27
N ASP A 217 -2.09 18.64 -6.62
CA ASP A 217 -1.65 19.11 -5.31
C ASP A 217 -0.12 19.12 -5.19
N LEU A 218 0.36 19.87 -4.22
CA LEU A 218 1.77 19.98 -3.90
C LEU A 218 1.95 19.85 -2.39
N GLU A 219 2.89 19.01 -1.98
CA GLU A 219 3.27 18.81 -0.59
C GLU A 219 4.75 19.14 -0.41
N PHE A 220 5.09 19.92 0.61
CA PHE A 220 6.43 20.21 1.05
C PHE A 220 6.65 19.60 2.42
N ASP A 221 7.73 18.87 2.59
CA ASP A 221 8.11 18.17 3.82
C ASP A 221 9.46 18.69 4.35
N PRO A 222 9.53 19.91 4.90
CA PRO A 222 10.72 20.36 5.61
C PRO A 222 10.93 19.51 6.86
N GLN A 223 12.17 19.07 7.07
CA GLN A 223 12.55 18.26 8.22
C GLN A 223 13.85 18.71 8.85
N ILE A 224 13.93 18.56 10.17
CA ILE A 224 15.12 18.83 10.98
C ILE A 224 15.39 17.59 11.84
N ARG A 225 16.63 17.11 11.80
CA ARG A 225 17.18 16.10 12.71
C ARG A 225 18.33 16.74 13.47
N THR A 226 18.15 16.98 14.77
CA THR A 226 18.99 17.91 15.52
C THR A 226 20.48 17.55 15.54
N ASN A 227 20.83 16.26 15.55
CA ASN A 227 22.22 15.79 15.50
C ASN A 227 22.67 15.48 14.07
N ARG A 228 21.74 15.20 13.14
CA ARG A 228 22.05 14.75 11.79
C ARG A 228 22.08 15.89 10.78
N GLY A 229 20.99 16.63 10.62
CA GLY A 229 20.94 17.66 9.58
C GLY A 229 19.57 18.23 9.29
N VAL A 230 19.42 18.80 8.09
CA VAL A 230 18.17 19.42 7.63
C VAL A 230 17.85 18.98 6.20
N GLY A 231 16.59 18.80 5.92
CA GLY A 231 16.11 18.40 4.60
C GLY A 231 14.80 19.06 4.18
N LEU A 232 14.57 19.05 2.89
CA LEU A 232 13.31 19.45 2.27
C LEU A 232 12.99 18.48 1.16
N TYR A 233 11.82 17.85 1.25
CA TYR A 233 11.25 17.05 0.19
C TYR A 233 10.00 17.73 -0.32
N SER A 234 9.68 17.52 -1.59
CA SER A 234 8.46 18.03 -2.19
C SER A 234 7.85 16.98 -3.12
N THR A 235 6.53 16.87 -3.08
CA THR A 235 5.77 15.94 -3.92
C THR A 235 4.67 16.71 -4.62
N PHE A 236 4.74 16.78 -5.93
CA PHE A 236 3.68 17.28 -6.81
C PHE A 236 2.89 16.09 -7.34
N ARG A 237 1.60 16.03 -7.07
CA ARG A 237 0.67 15.00 -7.58
C ARG A 237 -0.31 15.63 -8.55
N PHE A 238 -0.63 14.93 -9.62
CA PHE A 238 -1.54 15.44 -10.65
C PHE A 238 -2.35 14.31 -11.31
N ALA A 239 -3.49 14.68 -11.88
CA ALA A 239 -4.29 13.86 -12.76
C ALA A 239 -4.65 14.71 -13.98
N ASP A 240 -4.12 14.37 -15.14
CA ASP A 240 -4.36 15.10 -16.41
C ASP A 240 -5.62 14.58 -17.13
N SER A 241 -6.17 13.47 -16.67
CA SER A 241 -7.41 12.89 -17.17
C SER A 241 -8.11 12.03 -16.09
N PRO A 242 -9.40 11.64 -16.28
CA PRO A 242 -10.07 10.69 -15.38
C PRO A 242 -9.44 9.28 -15.35
N TYR A 243 -8.53 8.99 -16.28
CA TYR A 243 -7.88 7.69 -16.47
C TYR A 243 -6.39 7.71 -16.13
N SER A 244 -5.91 8.78 -15.53
CA SER A 244 -4.50 8.95 -15.23
C SER A 244 -4.28 9.53 -13.85
N ASN A 245 -3.14 9.19 -13.29
CA ASN A 245 -2.58 9.84 -12.12
C ASN A 245 -1.06 9.85 -12.21
N GLY A 246 -0.45 10.86 -11.61
CA GLY A 246 0.99 10.98 -11.62
C GLY A 246 1.52 11.75 -10.44
N TYR A 247 2.81 11.58 -10.18
CA TYR A 247 3.53 12.40 -9.22
C TYR A 247 4.96 12.69 -9.69
N ILE A 248 5.45 13.83 -9.25
CA ILE A 248 6.88 14.17 -9.32
C ILE A 248 7.31 14.49 -7.89
N ARG A 249 8.34 13.80 -7.41
CA ARG A 249 8.92 14.03 -6.10
C ARG A 249 10.39 14.36 -6.23
N SER A 250 10.84 15.31 -5.46
CA SER A 250 12.25 15.66 -5.38
C SER A 250 12.59 16.11 -3.96
N GLY A 251 13.83 15.94 -3.57
CA GLY A 251 14.25 16.33 -2.25
C GLY A 251 15.76 16.45 -2.11
N ILE A 252 16.13 17.10 -1.03
CA ILE A 252 17.51 17.31 -0.63
C ILE A 252 17.61 17.23 0.89
N PHE A 253 18.61 16.51 1.40
CA PHE A 253 18.96 16.48 2.80
C PHE A 253 20.46 16.80 2.95
N ASN A 254 20.79 17.70 3.85
CA ASN A 254 22.18 18.12 4.12
C ASN A 254 22.57 17.64 5.51
N GLU A 255 23.58 16.78 5.55
CA GLU A 255 24.19 16.28 6.79
C GLU A 255 25.02 17.34 7.49
N ARG A 256 25.03 17.30 8.83
CA ARG A 256 26.05 18.00 9.63
C ARG A 256 27.39 17.29 9.45
N SER A 257 28.47 18.05 9.39
CA SER A 257 29.82 17.48 9.19
C SER A 257 30.22 16.51 10.31
N GLU A 258 29.80 16.83 11.55
CA GLU A 258 30.05 15.97 12.71
C GLU A 258 29.37 14.61 12.57
N TYR A 259 28.10 14.58 12.11
CA TYR A 259 27.35 13.36 11.87
C TYR A 259 27.94 12.56 10.72
N GLN A 260 28.20 13.21 9.57
CA GLN A 260 28.85 12.59 8.41
C GLN A 260 30.16 11.89 8.79
N ASN A 261 31.02 12.58 9.54
CA ASN A 261 32.33 12.03 9.94
C ASN A 261 32.20 10.89 10.96
N ARG A 262 31.29 11.02 11.94
CA ARG A 262 31.03 9.99 12.95
C ARG A 262 30.53 8.70 12.34
N GLU A 263 29.60 8.80 11.42
CA GLU A 263 28.94 7.69 10.75
C GLU A 263 29.65 7.23 9.47
N ASN A 264 30.80 7.86 9.16
CA ASN A 264 31.60 7.58 7.96
C ASN A 264 30.75 7.61 6.67
N LEU A 265 29.77 8.52 6.57
CA LEU A 265 28.89 8.60 5.41
C LEU A 265 29.64 9.03 4.16
N LYS A 266 29.36 8.38 3.05
CA LYS A 266 29.95 8.66 1.75
C LYS A 266 29.63 10.07 1.26
N ASN A 267 28.36 10.48 1.35
CA ASN A 267 27.87 11.77 0.88
C ASN A 267 27.45 12.66 2.05
N LYS A 268 27.71 13.95 1.91
CA LYS A 268 27.21 15.00 2.82
C LYS A 268 25.81 15.45 2.44
N GLN A 269 25.40 15.24 1.20
CA GLN A 269 24.14 15.68 0.64
C GLN A 269 23.48 14.51 -0.05
N HIS A 270 22.23 14.23 0.35
CA HIS A 270 21.37 13.22 -0.25
C HIS A 270 20.32 13.91 -1.09
N ARG A 271 20.24 13.58 -2.37
CA ARG A 271 19.33 14.23 -3.32
C ARG A 271 18.83 13.25 -4.37
N GLY A 272 17.63 13.49 -4.85
CA GLY A 272 17.05 12.69 -5.92
C GLY A 272 15.80 13.29 -6.50
N ILE A 273 15.33 12.64 -7.53
CA ILE A 273 14.05 12.91 -8.20
C ILE A 273 13.37 11.59 -8.53
N GLU A 274 12.07 11.54 -8.30
CA GLU A 274 11.20 10.42 -8.62
C GLU A 274 10.03 10.93 -9.45
N LEU A 275 9.59 10.13 -10.40
CA LEU A 275 8.40 10.38 -11.20
C LEU A 275 7.61 9.08 -11.30
N GLY A 276 6.31 9.14 -11.00
CA GLY A 276 5.37 8.07 -11.26
C GLY A 276 4.25 8.57 -12.13
N TYR A 277 3.80 7.76 -13.09
CA TYR A 277 2.68 8.09 -13.96
C TYR A 277 1.96 6.83 -14.44
N ASP A 278 0.67 6.78 -14.18
CA ASP A 278 -0.23 5.72 -14.62
C ASP A 278 -1.29 6.29 -15.54
N ARG A 279 -1.60 5.55 -16.62
CA ARG A 279 -2.67 5.93 -17.54
C ARG A 279 -3.27 4.73 -18.24
N ASP A 280 -4.58 4.54 -18.12
CA ASP A 280 -5.29 3.41 -18.74
C ASP A 280 -5.70 3.67 -20.19
N ARG A 281 -5.81 4.92 -20.63
CA ARG A 281 -6.26 5.30 -21.97
C ARG A 281 -5.36 6.39 -22.54
N LEU A 282 -4.48 6.02 -23.45
CA LEU A 282 -3.58 6.94 -24.14
C LEU A 282 -4.00 7.11 -25.61
N ILE A 283 -4.01 6.02 -26.37
CA ILE A 283 -4.40 5.99 -27.78
C ILE A 283 -5.92 5.78 -27.93
N SER A 284 -6.52 4.93 -27.08
CA SER A 284 -7.96 4.67 -27.07
C SER A 284 -8.81 5.89 -26.70
N TYR A 285 -8.19 6.93 -26.14
CA TYR A 285 -8.82 8.23 -25.98
C TYR A 285 -8.98 8.99 -27.31
N LEU A 286 -8.08 8.73 -28.26
CA LEU A 286 -8.03 9.43 -29.56
C LEU A 286 -8.67 8.61 -30.69
N ILE A 287 -8.67 7.30 -30.58
CA ILE A 287 -9.15 6.36 -31.61
C ILE A 287 -10.18 5.43 -30.96
N ASP A 288 -11.39 5.46 -31.45
CA ASP A 288 -12.44 4.55 -31.02
C ASP A 288 -12.12 3.14 -31.53
N GLY A 289 -11.89 2.19 -30.63
CA GLY A 289 -11.50 0.82 -30.95
C GLY A 289 -11.70 -0.12 -29.76
N ASP A 290 -11.96 -1.38 -30.04
CA ASP A 290 -12.17 -2.44 -29.05
C ASP A 290 -10.81 -3.01 -28.61
N PHE A 291 -10.03 -2.22 -27.90
CA PHE A 291 -8.75 -2.64 -27.31
C PHE A 291 -8.55 -2.02 -25.93
N LYS A 292 -7.83 -2.75 -25.11
CA LYS A 292 -7.36 -2.30 -23.78
C LYS A 292 -5.93 -1.83 -23.90
N GLU A 293 -5.59 -0.78 -23.20
CA GLU A 293 -4.22 -0.30 -23.12
C GLU A 293 -3.91 0.22 -21.72
N GLY A 294 -2.64 0.26 -21.37
CA GLY A 294 -2.15 0.82 -20.13
C GLY A 294 -0.71 1.27 -20.27
N LEU A 295 -0.43 2.41 -19.64
CA LEU A 295 0.92 2.96 -19.48
C LEU A 295 1.21 3.06 -17.99
N TRP A 296 2.35 2.54 -17.58
CA TRP A 296 2.87 2.68 -16.24
C TRP A 296 4.34 3.07 -16.27
N LEU A 297 4.67 4.17 -15.64
CA LEU A 297 6.01 4.74 -15.60
C LEU A 297 6.40 5.02 -14.15
N GLU A 298 7.51 4.47 -13.71
CA GLU A 298 8.22 4.83 -12.49
C GLU A 298 9.68 5.16 -12.84
N PHE A 299 10.12 6.34 -12.50
CA PHE A 299 11.48 6.77 -12.72
C PHE A 299 12.08 7.30 -11.42
N VAL A 300 13.29 6.85 -11.10
CA VAL A 300 14.05 7.27 -9.93
C VAL A 300 15.47 7.61 -10.34
N ASN A 301 15.95 8.77 -9.95
CA ASN A 301 17.35 9.15 -10.04
C ASN A 301 17.80 9.73 -8.71
N LEU A 302 18.87 9.20 -8.15
CA LEU A 302 19.36 9.57 -6.84
C LEU A 302 20.90 9.43 -6.77
N ASN A 303 21.49 10.16 -5.84
CA ASN A 303 22.93 10.07 -5.61
C ASN A 303 23.31 9.12 -4.48
N ASP A 304 22.32 8.65 -3.68
CA ASP A 304 22.53 7.82 -2.50
C ASP A 304 21.21 7.21 -2.03
N ILE A 305 21.25 6.00 -1.47
CA ILE A 305 20.07 5.31 -0.91
C ILE A 305 19.45 6.10 0.25
N ASP A 306 20.24 6.86 0.99
CA ASP A 306 19.76 7.69 2.09
C ASP A 306 18.75 8.76 1.64
N TYR A 307 18.76 9.13 0.35
CA TYR A 307 17.67 9.96 -0.20
C TYR A 307 16.29 9.34 0.01
N LEU A 308 16.15 8.04 -0.25
CA LEU A 308 14.89 7.30 -0.06
C LEU A 308 14.60 7.05 1.44
N ASN A 309 15.61 6.67 2.21
CA ASN A 309 15.47 6.36 3.63
C ASN A 309 15.09 7.60 4.46
N LEU A 310 15.66 8.77 4.14
CA LEU A 310 15.37 10.02 4.81
C LEU A 310 14.04 10.64 4.41
N ARG A 311 13.52 10.31 3.23
CA ARG A 311 12.21 10.72 2.76
C ARG A 311 11.08 10.04 3.54
N GLY A 312 11.27 8.78 3.91
CA GLY A 312 10.26 7.94 4.55
C GLY A 312 9.78 8.52 5.87
N ARG A 313 8.47 8.48 6.07
CA ARG A 313 7.82 8.87 7.33
C ARG A 313 7.79 7.71 8.33
N ASP A 314 7.96 6.51 7.85
CA ASP A 314 7.78 5.23 8.55
C ASP A 314 9.11 4.52 8.87
N GLY A 315 10.26 5.14 8.54
CA GLY A 315 11.59 4.56 8.78
C GLY A 315 11.82 3.25 8.01
N SER A 316 11.14 3.08 6.85
CA SER A 316 11.36 1.91 6.00
C SER A 316 12.72 1.98 5.32
N SER A 317 13.48 0.90 5.40
CA SER A 317 14.70 0.73 4.62
C SER A 317 14.34 0.30 3.19
N HIS A 318 15.15 0.73 2.22
CA HIS A 318 14.98 0.39 0.81
C HIS A 318 16.13 -0.50 0.34
N ASP A 319 15.85 -1.34 -0.66
CA ASP A 319 16.88 -2.15 -1.30
C ASP A 319 17.93 -1.26 -1.95
N SER A 320 19.19 -1.72 -1.96
CA SER A 320 20.28 -0.99 -2.58
C SER A 320 20.13 -0.89 -4.11
N LEU A 321 19.45 -1.83 -4.73
CA LEU A 321 19.14 -1.84 -6.16
C LEU A 321 17.81 -1.14 -6.41
N VAL A 322 17.88 0.07 -6.98
CA VAL A 322 16.71 0.91 -7.24
C VAL A 322 16.28 0.78 -8.69
N GLU A 323 15.04 0.35 -8.92
CA GLU A 323 14.47 0.13 -10.25
C GLU A 323 13.70 1.37 -10.74
N SER A 324 13.95 1.76 -12.00
CA SER A 324 13.06 2.60 -12.81
C SER A 324 12.47 1.75 -13.92
N ARG A 325 11.16 1.89 -14.18
CA ARG A 325 10.48 1.07 -15.19
C ARG A 325 9.44 1.84 -15.98
N LEU A 326 9.30 1.45 -17.22
CA LEU A 326 8.22 1.86 -18.10
C LEU A 326 7.59 0.61 -18.69
N ASN A 327 6.27 0.51 -18.54
CA ASN A 327 5.46 -0.56 -19.12
C ASN A 327 4.36 0.09 -19.94
N TYR A 328 4.27 -0.25 -21.22
CA TYR A 328 3.18 0.13 -22.08
C TYR A 328 2.65 -1.09 -22.81
N PHE A 329 1.36 -1.29 -22.82
CA PHE A 329 0.74 -2.39 -23.55
C PHE A 329 -0.53 -1.98 -24.27
N ILE A 330 -0.80 -2.70 -25.36
CA ILE A 330 -2.08 -2.70 -26.07
C ILE A 330 -2.53 -4.16 -26.20
N ALA A 331 -3.78 -4.43 -25.85
CA ALA A 331 -4.36 -5.77 -25.89
C ALA A 331 -5.76 -5.75 -26.52
N THR A 332 -6.00 -6.71 -27.39
CA THR A 332 -7.33 -7.10 -27.88
C THR A 332 -7.67 -8.49 -27.32
N ASP A 333 -8.83 -9.04 -27.65
CA ASP A 333 -9.18 -10.39 -27.23
C ASP A 333 -8.19 -11.47 -27.72
N ASN A 334 -7.54 -11.23 -28.87
CA ASN A 334 -6.66 -12.21 -29.51
C ASN A 334 -5.19 -11.83 -29.54
N HIS A 335 -4.83 -10.57 -29.27
CA HIS A 335 -3.47 -10.07 -29.45
C HIS A 335 -3.05 -9.20 -28.27
N TYR A 336 -1.78 -9.30 -27.93
CA TYR A 336 -1.12 -8.46 -26.95
C TYR A 336 0.18 -7.94 -27.53
N LEU A 337 0.43 -6.63 -27.38
CA LEU A 337 1.70 -5.97 -27.67
C LEU A 337 2.14 -5.21 -26.45
N GLY A 338 3.28 -5.56 -25.89
CA GLY A 338 3.88 -4.88 -24.73
C GLY A 338 5.26 -4.33 -25.05
N THR A 339 5.56 -3.17 -24.51
CA THR A 339 6.90 -2.56 -24.52
C THR A 339 7.28 -2.21 -23.09
N TYR A 340 8.49 -2.63 -22.69
CA TYR A 340 8.98 -2.49 -21.33
C TYR A 340 10.38 -1.90 -21.37
N ALA A 341 10.72 -1.15 -20.33
CA ALA A 341 12.07 -0.71 -20.08
C ALA A 341 12.34 -0.77 -18.57
N LYS A 342 13.49 -1.31 -18.18
CA LYS A 342 13.95 -1.37 -16.79
C LYS A 342 15.35 -0.79 -16.69
N TYR A 343 15.49 0.20 -15.85
CA TYR A 343 16.77 0.83 -15.55
C TYR A 343 17.05 0.72 -14.05
N TYR A 344 18.19 0.15 -13.70
CA TYR A 344 18.61 -0.10 -12.33
C TYR A 344 19.75 0.83 -11.92
N ILE A 345 19.65 1.37 -10.71
CA ILE A 345 20.74 2.06 -10.04
C ILE A 345 21.16 1.22 -8.84
N ASP A 346 22.36 0.65 -8.87
CA ASP A 346 22.95 0.00 -7.73
C ASP A 346 23.61 1.04 -6.83
N THR A 347 22.91 1.43 -5.75
CA THR A 347 23.37 2.49 -4.86
C THR A 347 24.60 2.10 -4.06
N ALA A 348 24.88 0.80 -3.88
CA ALA A 348 26.10 0.31 -3.25
C ALA A 348 27.35 0.62 -4.10
N LYS A 349 27.18 0.68 -5.43
CA LYS A 349 28.26 0.95 -6.39
C LYS A 349 28.46 2.44 -6.67
N ILE A 350 27.47 3.31 -6.39
CA ILE A 350 27.58 4.77 -6.63
C ILE A 350 28.81 5.33 -5.92
N GLY A 351 29.66 6.05 -6.67
CA GLY A 351 30.92 6.64 -6.20
C GLY A 351 32.08 5.64 -6.04
N THR A 352 31.92 4.37 -6.43
CA THR A 352 33.06 3.47 -6.71
C THR A 352 33.71 3.86 -8.03
N LYS A 353 34.85 3.24 -8.37
CA LYS A 353 35.60 3.53 -9.60
C LYS A 353 34.75 3.42 -10.89
N TYR A 354 33.79 2.50 -10.88
CA TYR A 354 32.98 2.18 -12.06
C TYR A 354 31.51 2.65 -11.90
N GLY A 355 31.11 3.01 -10.67
CA GLY A 355 29.75 3.47 -10.41
C GLY A 355 28.69 2.45 -10.80
N ASN A 356 27.70 2.89 -11.59
CA ASN A 356 26.62 2.05 -12.09
C ASN A 356 26.89 1.40 -13.47
N ASP A 357 28.10 1.56 -14.01
CA ASP A 357 28.45 1.18 -15.39
C ASP A 357 28.38 -0.34 -15.64
N ASP A 358 28.56 -1.16 -14.59
CA ASP A 358 28.47 -2.62 -14.66
C ASP A 358 27.08 -3.18 -14.34
N THR A 359 26.12 -2.34 -13.97
CA THR A 359 24.76 -2.75 -13.68
C THR A 359 23.99 -3.01 -14.97
N LEU A 360 23.42 -4.21 -15.12
CA LEU A 360 22.67 -4.61 -16.30
C LEU A 360 21.34 -3.88 -16.40
N GLN A 361 21.02 -3.35 -17.57
CA GLN A 361 19.78 -2.67 -17.89
C GLN A 361 19.02 -3.47 -18.95
N GLU A 362 17.69 -3.45 -18.92
CA GLU A 362 16.83 -4.05 -19.95
C GLU A 362 16.04 -2.95 -20.64
N ILE A 363 16.55 -2.40 -21.77
CA ILE A 363 15.97 -1.24 -22.46
C ILE A 363 16.19 -1.32 -23.98
N PRO A 364 15.15 -1.53 -24.80
CA PRO A 364 13.79 -1.94 -24.42
C PRO A 364 13.65 -3.47 -24.40
N LYS A 365 12.53 -3.93 -23.83
CA LYS A 365 11.94 -5.22 -24.10
C LYS A 365 10.63 -5.02 -24.87
N VAL A 366 10.42 -5.78 -25.95
CA VAL A 366 9.18 -5.75 -26.72
C VAL A 366 8.63 -7.17 -26.77
N GLN A 367 7.35 -7.34 -26.49
CA GLN A 367 6.66 -8.62 -26.57
C GLN A 367 5.42 -8.48 -27.44
N TYR A 368 5.26 -9.37 -28.39
CA TYR A 368 4.03 -9.58 -29.12
C TYR A 368 3.54 -10.99 -28.85
N HIS A 369 2.29 -11.13 -28.39
CA HIS A 369 1.66 -12.38 -28.12
C HIS A 369 0.33 -12.49 -28.85
N SER A 370 0.14 -13.55 -29.63
CA SER A 370 -1.15 -13.97 -30.16
C SER A 370 -1.67 -15.08 -29.26
N PHE A 371 -2.81 -14.83 -28.58
CA PHE A 371 -3.42 -15.82 -27.70
C PHE A 371 -3.88 -17.06 -28.47
N PHE A 372 -4.23 -18.12 -27.75
CA PHE A 372 -4.73 -19.35 -28.38
C PHE A 372 -5.90 -19.08 -29.30
N ASN A 373 -5.72 -19.45 -30.55
CA ASN A 373 -6.72 -19.34 -31.59
C ASN A 373 -6.87 -20.68 -32.30
N THR A 374 -8.02 -20.89 -32.91
CA THR A 374 -8.27 -22.10 -33.76
C THR A 374 -7.70 -21.86 -35.15
N PHE A 375 -7.12 -22.92 -35.72
CA PHE A 375 -6.56 -22.90 -37.08
C PHE A 375 -7.25 -23.99 -37.93
N ILE A 376 -7.97 -23.60 -38.98
CA ILE A 376 -8.70 -24.43 -39.92
C ILE A 376 -9.87 -25.21 -39.29
N VAL A 377 -9.65 -25.94 -38.20
CA VAL A 377 -10.68 -26.72 -37.49
C VAL A 377 -10.70 -26.30 -35.99
N PRO A 378 -11.86 -26.42 -35.32
CA PRO A 378 -11.99 -25.92 -33.92
C PRO A 378 -11.04 -26.58 -32.92
N ASN A 379 -10.62 -27.81 -33.19
CA ASN A 379 -9.75 -28.57 -32.28
C ASN A 379 -8.26 -28.30 -32.51
N LEU A 380 -7.89 -27.71 -33.65
CA LEU A 380 -6.51 -27.35 -33.94
C LEU A 380 -6.27 -25.93 -33.48
N THR A 381 -5.44 -25.78 -32.48
CA THR A 381 -5.13 -24.48 -31.81
C THR A 381 -3.67 -24.10 -32.02
N TYR A 382 -3.42 -22.82 -32.08
CA TYR A 382 -2.07 -22.26 -32.10
C TYR A 382 -2.00 -21.04 -31.23
N SER A 383 -0.79 -20.72 -30.76
CA SER A 383 -0.44 -19.39 -30.24
C SER A 383 0.93 -18.99 -30.81
N PHE A 384 1.27 -17.75 -30.66
CA PHE A 384 2.54 -17.20 -31.10
C PHE A 384 3.03 -16.19 -30.08
N ASP A 385 4.26 -16.36 -29.60
CA ASP A 385 4.93 -15.40 -28.72
C ASP A 385 6.26 -14.97 -29.37
N PHE A 386 6.45 -13.67 -29.48
CA PHE A 386 7.70 -13.07 -29.91
C PHE A 386 8.18 -12.11 -28.84
N LYS A 387 9.44 -12.23 -28.44
CA LYS A 387 10.08 -11.31 -27.50
C LYS A 387 11.40 -10.81 -28.07
N TYR A 388 11.62 -9.53 -27.85
CA TYR A 388 12.90 -8.87 -28.07
C TYR A 388 13.36 -8.25 -26.78
N HIS A 389 14.60 -8.53 -26.36
CA HIS A 389 15.25 -7.97 -25.21
C HIS A 389 16.54 -7.27 -25.61
N ASN A 390 16.75 -6.04 -25.18
CA ASN A 390 18.04 -5.39 -25.23
C ASN A 390 18.60 -5.30 -23.81
N PHE A 391 19.61 -6.11 -23.53
CA PHE A 391 20.39 -6.08 -22.30
C PHE A 391 21.61 -5.21 -22.51
N THR A 392 21.75 -4.11 -21.78
CA THR A 392 22.80 -3.13 -21.98
C THR A 392 23.46 -2.70 -20.66
N ARG A 393 24.78 -2.47 -20.72
CA ARG A 393 25.62 -1.87 -19.68
C ARG A 393 26.92 -1.38 -20.30
N GLU A 394 27.63 -0.47 -19.63
CA GLU A 394 28.89 0.05 -20.15
C GLU A 394 30.05 -0.91 -19.90
N ILE A 395 30.10 -1.54 -18.74
CA ILE A 395 31.13 -2.50 -18.34
C ILE A 395 30.47 -3.87 -18.21
N GLY A 396 30.90 -4.83 -19.02
CA GLY A 396 30.37 -6.18 -19.05
C GLY A 396 29.74 -6.54 -20.39
N ALA A 397 29.31 -7.80 -20.50
CA ALA A 397 28.61 -8.27 -21.69
C ALA A 397 27.26 -7.58 -21.80
N SER A 398 26.89 -7.19 -23.01
CA SER A 398 25.57 -6.72 -23.39
C SER A 398 25.07 -7.55 -24.56
N ALA A 399 23.75 -7.63 -24.76
CA ALA A 399 23.19 -8.48 -25.79
C ALA A 399 21.83 -8.01 -26.28
N ASN A 400 21.53 -8.33 -27.55
CA ASN A 400 20.18 -8.33 -28.08
C ASN A 400 19.70 -9.77 -28.17
N GLN A 401 18.55 -10.08 -27.56
CA GLN A 401 17.96 -11.39 -27.62
C GLN A 401 16.61 -11.34 -28.34
N TYR A 402 16.41 -12.28 -29.24
CA TYR A 402 15.16 -12.47 -29.97
C TYR A 402 14.64 -13.88 -29.65
N GLU A 403 13.39 -13.97 -29.22
CA GLU A 403 12.76 -15.23 -28.88
C GLU A 403 11.45 -15.41 -29.65
N ILE A 404 11.21 -16.63 -30.10
CA ILE A 404 9.98 -17.03 -30.76
C ILE A 404 9.50 -18.35 -30.14
N ASP A 405 8.23 -18.42 -29.75
CA ASP A 405 7.58 -19.63 -29.26
C ASP A 405 6.27 -19.85 -30.02
N ILE A 406 6.13 -21.02 -30.66
CA ILE A 406 5.01 -21.39 -31.52
C ILE A 406 4.52 -22.78 -31.13
N PRO A 407 3.57 -22.90 -30.18
CA PRO A 407 2.83 -24.14 -29.97
C PRO A 407 1.72 -24.29 -31.02
N LEU A 408 1.66 -25.47 -31.65
CA LEU A 408 0.58 -25.90 -32.54
C LEU A 408 0.01 -27.19 -31.95
N GLY A 409 -1.26 -27.23 -31.56
CA GLY A 409 -1.80 -28.35 -30.83
C GLY A 409 -3.21 -28.75 -31.19
N LEU A 410 -3.51 -30.02 -30.99
CA LEU A 410 -4.84 -30.62 -31.10
C LEU A 410 -5.41 -30.81 -29.70
N GLN A 411 -6.60 -30.28 -29.47
CA GLN A 411 -7.33 -30.43 -28.21
C GLN A 411 -8.57 -31.29 -28.38
N PHE A 412 -8.75 -32.25 -27.48
CA PHE A 412 -9.90 -33.18 -27.48
C PHE A 412 -10.47 -33.28 -26.06
N GLY A 413 -11.80 -33.11 -25.95
CA GLY A 413 -12.56 -33.55 -24.79
C GLY A 413 -12.84 -35.04 -24.88
N LEU A 414 -12.45 -35.79 -23.84
CA LEU A 414 -12.69 -37.23 -23.74
C LEU A 414 -13.68 -37.48 -22.60
N PHE A 415 -14.49 -38.56 -22.73
CA PHE A 415 -15.45 -38.98 -21.70
C PHE A 415 -16.45 -37.88 -21.29
N ASP A 416 -17.15 -37.29 -22.28
CA ASP A 416 -18.07 -36.17 -22.07
C ASP A 416 -17.38 -34.94 -21.43
N ASP A 417 -16.17 -34.63 -21.91
CA ASP A 417 -15.32 -33.50 -21.45
C ASP A 417 -14.78 -33.60 -20.02
N TYR A 418 -14.86 -34.79 -19.40
CA TYR A 418 -14.22 -34.98 -18.06
C TYR A 418 -12.70 -35.03 -18.13
N VAL A 419 -12.13 -35.34 -19.29
CA VAL A 419 -10.68 -35.39 -19.50
C VAL A 419 -10.33 -34.63 -20.76
N ASN A 420 -9.45 -33.65 -20.64
CA ASN A 420 -8.90 -32.89 -21.74
C ASN A 420 -7.57 -33.52 -22.17
N LEU A 421 -7.46 -33.86 -23.43
CA LEU A 421 -6.22 -34.31 -24.08
C LEU A 421 -5.74 -33.20 -25.00
N TYR A 422 -4.53 -32.70 -24.78
CA TYR A 422 -3.84 -31.75 -25.64
C TYR A 422 -2.55 -32.38 -26.17
N ILE A 423 -2.39 -32.44 -27.47
CA ILE A 423 -1.20 -32.96 -28.16
C ILE A 423 -0.65 -31.80 -28.97
N SER A 424 0.57 -31.35 -28.68
CA SER A 424 1.17 -30.23 -29.39
C SER A 424 2.60 -30.47 -29.87
N GLU A 425 2.89 -29.85 -31.00
CA GLU A 425 4.21 -29.59 -31.53
C GLU A 425 4.60 -28.18 -31.16
N ASN A 426 5.75 -28.00 -30.54
CA ASN A 426 6.20 -26.73 -30.04
C ASN A 426 7.56 -26.39 -30.65
N LEU A 427 7.66 -25.23 -31.23
CA LEU A 427 8.92 -24.66 -31.75
C LEU A 427 9.32 -23.48 -30.89
N TYR A 428 10.48 -23.57 -30.28
CA TYR A 428 11.12 -22.46 -29.59
C TYR A 428 12.44 -22.14 -30.27
N ALA A 429 12.67 -20.86 -30.55
CA ALA A 429 13.93 -20.37 -31.09
C ALA A 429 14.37 -19.14 -30.34
N SER A 430 15.65 -19.06 -30.01
CA SER A 430 16.29 -17.88 -29.43
C SER A 430 17.58 -17.58 -30.18
N HIS A 431 17.75 -16.30 -30.53
CA HIS A 431 18.97 -15.75 -31.12
C HIS A 431 19.49 -14.65 -30.22
N VAL A 432 20.76 -14.70 -29.85
CA VAL A 432 21.42 -13.74 -28.98
C VAL A 432 22.62 -13.14 -29.71
N ASP A 433 22.57 -11.84 -29.99
CA ASP A 433 23.68 -11.04 -30.50
C ASP A 433 24.43 -10.41 -29.32
N TYR A 434 25.69 -10.75 -29.14
CA TYR A 434 26.51 -10.18 -28.06
C TYR A 434 27.26 -8.93 -28.51
N ASN A 435 27.28 -7.95 -27.63
CA ASN A 435 28.10 -6.75 -27.78
C ASN A 435 29.15 -6.72 -26.66
N ASN A 436 30.39 -6.38 -27.01
CA ASN A 436 31.52 -6.24 -26.07
C ASN A 436 31.87 -7.51 -25.25
N ALA A 437 31.54 -8.69 -25.75
CA ALA A 437 31.83 -9.95 -25.08
C ALA A 437 33.05 -10.63 -25.68
N LYS A 438 33.93 -11.13 -24.82
CA LYS A 438 35.06 -12.01 -25.20
C LYS A 438 34.97 -13.27 -24.37
N TYR A 439 35.03 -14.39 -25.03
CA TYR A 439 35.07 -15.70 -24.44
C TYR A 439 36.51 -16.13 -24.11
N TYR A 440 36.75 -16.69 -22.95
CA TYR A 440 38.02 -17.27 -22.55
C TYR A 440 37.91 -18.80 -22.40
N ASP A 441 38.63 -19.56 -23.23
CA ASP A 441 38.59 -21.03 -23.22
C ASP A 441 39.70 -21.68 -22.41
N GLY A 442 40.50 -20.89 -21.65
CA GLY A 442 41.67 -21.32 -20.91
C GLY A 442 42.99 -21.16 -21.70
N SER A 443 42.94 -20.95 -23.01
CA SER A 443 44.12 -20.74 -23.88
C SER A 443 44.21 -19.33 -24.45
N GLY A 444 43.09 -18.62 -24.53
CA GLY A 444 43.03 -17.24 -25.07
C GLY A 444 41.63 -16.65 -25.07
N PHE A 445 41.54 -15.35 -25.46
CA PHE A 445 40.29 -14.65 -25.62
C PHE A 445 39.79 -14.75 -27.07
N TYR A 446 38.56 -15.15 -27.26
CA TYR A 446 37.89 -15.24 -28.54
C TYR A 446 36.70 -14.32 -28.56
N ASP A 447 36.44 -13.67 -29.71
CA ASP A 447 35.23 -12.91 -29.90
C ASP A 447 34.05 -13.89 -30.12
N ASN A 448 33.02 -13.82 -29.29
CA ASN A 448 31.76 -14.50 -29.52
C ASN A 448 30.70 -13.45 -29.87
N ASN A 449 30.20 -13.52 -31.10
CA ASN A 449 29.31 -12.49 -31.62
C ASN A 449 27.84 -12.89 -31.46
N TYR A 450 27.51 -14.16 -31.46
CA TYR A 450 26.14 -14.62 -31.33
C TYR A 450 26.06 -16.10 -30.84
N ASP A 451 24.93 -16.43 -30.27
CA ASP A 451 24.49 -17.80 -29.99
C ASP A 451 23.07 -18.01 -30.53
N ASP A 452 22.80 -19.22 -31.02
CA ASP A 452 21.51 -19.66 -31.51
C ASP A 452 21.04 -20.89 -30.73
N LEU A 453 19.76 -20.91 -30.39
CA LEU A 453 19.08 -22.06 -29.82
C LEU A 453 17.80 -22.31 -30.59
N ILE A 454 17.62 -23.51 -31.12
CA ILE A 454 16.39 -23.95 -31.74
C ILE A 454 15.98 -25.27 -31.10
N ASN A 455 14.86 -25.25 -30.40
CA ASN A 455 14.27 -26.41 -29.76
C ASN A 455 12.93 -26.72 -30.42
N HIS A 456 12.76 -27.98 -30.84
CA HIS A 456 11.48 -28.53 -31.23
C HIS A 456 11.16 -29.66 -30.27
N TYR A 457 9.96 -29.65 -29.69
CA TYR A 457 9.53 -30.70 -28.77
C TYR A 457 8.07 -31.05 -28.94
N HIS A 458 7.78 -32.31 -28.68
CA HIS A 458 6.43 -32.88 -28.65
C HIS A 458 5.91 -32.81 -27.22
N ARG A 459 4.65 -32.46 -27.06
CA ARG A 459 4.01 -32.42 -25.74
C ARG A 459 2.68 -33.14 -25.78
N ILE A 460 2.44 -33.98 -24.82
CA ILE A 460 1.14 -34.60 -24.55
C ILE A 460 0.71 -34.21 -23.16
N LEU A 461 -0.36 -33.42 -23.07
CA LEU A 461 -0.96 -33.00 -21.83
C LEU A 461 -2.32 -33.68 -21.67
N LEU A 462 -2.47 -34.41 -20.58
CA LEU A 462 -3.73 -35.00 -20.15
C LEU A 462 -4.14 -34.28 -18.85
N GLU A 463 -5.26 -33.59 -18.89
CA GLU A 463 -5.77 -32.81 -17.75
C GLU A 463 -7.20 -33.20 -17.44
N ASN A 464 -7.52 -33.26 -16.18
CA ASN A 464 -8.84 -33.62 -15.70
C ASN A 464 -9.23 -32.65 -14.55
N ASP A 465 -10.49 -32.25 -14.54
CA ASP A 465 -11.09 -31.48 -13.47
C ASP A 465 -12.41 -32.09 -13.05
N MET A 466 -12.40 -32.79 -11.92
CA MET A 466 -13.55 -33.52 -11.41
C MET A 466 -14.01 -32.97 -10.08
N SER A 467 -15.30 -33.01 -9.84
CA SER A 467 -15.90 -32.65 -8.57
C SER A 467 -17.03 -33.61 -8.18
N ARG A 468 -17.18 -33.85 -6.89
CA ARG A 468 -18.24 -34.69 -6.35
C ARG A 468 -18.74 -34.18 -5.00
N ALA A 469 -20.05 -34.07 -4.87
CA ALA A 469 -20.73 -33.86 -3.62
C ALA A 469 -20.94 -35.16 -2.86
N PHE A 470 -20.52 -35.25 -1.62
CA PHE A 470 -20.80 -36.30 -0.66
C PHE A 470 -21.78 -35.77 0.41
N SER A 471 -22.34 -36.65 1.24
CA SER A 471 -23.29 -36.25 2.26
C SER A 471 -22.70 -35.30 3.33
N SER A 472 -21.38 -35.36 3.60
CA SER A 472 -20.69 -34.63 4.63
C SER A 472 -19.61 -33.65 4.15
N PHE A 473 -19.26 -33.70 2.88
CA PHE A 473 -18.25 -32.85 2.28
C PHE A 473 -18.41 -32.76 0.76
N TYR A 474 -17.80 -31.73 0.15
CA TYR A 474 -17.63 -31.59 -1.29
C TYR A 474 -16.14 -31.74 -1.63
N HIS A 475 -15.82 -32.54 -2.62
CA HIS A 475 -14.46 -32.84 -3.05
C HIS A 475 -14.25 -32.44 -4.49
N THR A 476 -13.17 -31.73 -4.77
CA THR A 476 -12.67 -31.47 -6.12
C THR A 476 -11.28 -32.04 -6.26
N ILE A 477 -10.99 -32.62 -7.41
CA ILE A 477 -9.68 -33.13 -7.78
C ILE A 477 -9.35 -32.70 -9.19
N ASN A 478 -8.18 -32.09 -9.37
CA ASN A 478 -7.57 -31.82 -10.66
C ASN A 478 -6.27 -32.60 -10.72
N PHE A 479 -6.03 -33.31 -11.79
CA PHE A 479 -4.74 -33.91 -12.06
C PHE A 479 -4.33 -33.66 -13.51
N LYS A 480 -3.01 -33.58 -13.69
CA LYS A 480 -2.35 -33.24 -14.93
C LYS A 480 -1.17 -34.16 -15.12
N PHE A 481 -1.11 -34.79 -16.26
CA PHE A 481 0.05 -35.54 -16.76
C PHE A 481 0.59 -34.77 -17.95
N ASP A 482 1.84 -34.32 -17.85
CA ASP A 482 2.51 -33.51 -18.86
C ASP A 482 3.76 -34.28 -19.33
N TYR A 483 3.68 -34.88 -20.48
CA TYR A 483 4.78 -35.60 -21.12
C TYR A 483 5.40 -34.72 -22.20
N ILE A 484 6.69 -34.51 -22.08
CA ILE A 484 7.52 -33.73 -23.02
C ILE A 484 8.57 -34.63 -23.58
N LYS A 485 8.66 -34.70 -24.92
CA LYS A 485 9.70 -35.38 -25.65
C LYS A 485 10.46 -34.41 -26.54
N PRO A 486 11.76 -34.18 -26.27
CA PRO A 486 12.60 -33.42 -27.19
C PRO A 486 12.62 -34.06 -28.57
N GLY A 487 12.48 -33.23 -29.59
CA GLY A 487 12.73 -33.59 -30.96
C GLY A 487 14.11 -33.08 -31.40
N TYR A 488 14.13 -32.03 -32.23
CA TYR A 488 15.35 -31.42 -32.69
C TYR A 488 15.81 -30.38 -31.67
N ASN A 489 17.04 -30.47 -31.24
CA ASN A 489 17.70 -29.47 -30.40
C ASN A 489 19.04 -29.12 -31.07
N ASN A 490 19.22 -27.84 -31.41
CA ASN A 490 20.46 -27.34 -31.96
C ASN A 490 20.83 -26.02 -31.28
N GLY A 491 22.05 -25.96 -30.78
CA GLY A 491 22.58 -24.81 -30.12
C GLY A 491 22.68 -24.98 -28.60
N ASP A 492 23.51 -24.17 -28.01
CA ASP A 492 23.74 -24.12 -26.58
C ASP A 492 24.09 -22.68 -26.18
N ILE A 493 23.15 -22.02 -25.51
CA ILE A 493 23.37 -20.66 -25.03
C ILE A 493 24.12 -20.65 -23.69
N ASN A 494 24.01 -21.73 -22.88
CA ASN A 494 24.40 -21.68 -21.47
C ASN A 494 25.86 -21.99 -21.16
N GLU A 495 26.49 -22.95 -21.83
CA GLU A 495 27.85 -23.35 -21.47
C GLU A 495 28.90 -22.27 -21.79
N LYS A 496 28.64 -21.42 -22.79
CA LYS A 496 29.56 -20.38 -23.24
C LYS A 496 29.49 -19.09 -22.40
N LEU A 497 28.35 -18.80 -21.76
CA LEU A 497 28.12 -17.58 -20.98
C LEU A 497 28.87 -17.51 -19.65
N LEU A 498 29.24 -18.65 -19.08
CA LEU A 498 29.84 -18.75 -17.76
C LEU A 498 31.31 -18.25 -17.68
N LYS A 499 31.94 -17.82 -18.78
CA LYS A 499 33.38 -17.49 -18.83
C LYS A 499 33.71 -16.23 -19.63
N TYR A 500 32.88 -15.19 -19.62
CA TYR A 500 33.16 -13.97 -20.34
C TYR A 500 34.08 -13.01 -19.58
N TYR A 501 35.08 -12.48 -20.30
CA TYR A 501 35.92 -11.42 -19.82
C TYR A 501 35.78 -10.21 -20.74
N MET A 502 35.78 -9.02 -20.18
CA MET A 502 35.80 -7.77 -20.94
C MET A 502 37.10 -7.02 -20.70
N ILE A 503 37.65 -6.42 -21.74
CA ILE A 503 38.78 -5.51 -21.65
C ILE A 503 38.27 -4.11 -21.97
N LYS A 504 38.27 -3.22 -20.96
CA LYS A 504 38.00 -1.79 -21.14
C LYS A 504 39.17 -1.01 -20.54
N ASP A 505 39.70 -0.03 -21.28
CA ASP A 505 40.83 0.81 -20.84
C ASP A 505 42.08 0.02 -20.40
N GLY A 506 42.31 -1.16 -20.99
CA GLY A 506 43.46 -2.00 -20.70
C GLY A 506 43.33 -2.87 -19.43
N ALA A 507 42.20 -2.83 -18.72
CA ALA A 507 41.90 -3.69 -17.59
C ALA A 507 40.98 -4.85 -18.02
N THR A 508 41.27 -6.07 -17.51
CA THR A 508 40.45 -7.26 -17.74
C THR A 508 39.45 -7.39 -16.58
N TYR A 509 38.18 -7.51 -16.89
CA TYR A 509 37.10 -7.73 -15.95
C TYR A 509 36.67 -9.21 -16.04
N ASP A 510 36.63 -9.90 -14.92
CA ASP A 510 36.03 -11.22 -14.82
C ASP A 510 34.52 -11.06 -14.73
N LEU A 511 33.85 -11.54 -15.77
CA LEU A 511 32.37 -11.44 -15.88
C LEU A 511 31.67 -12.68 -15.34
N ASN A 512 32.37 -13.62 -14.71
CA ASN A 512 31.72 -14.81 -14.12
C ASN A 512 30.73 -14.45 -13.03
N ASN A 513 30.90 -13.28 -12.39
CA ASN A 513 29.96 -12.74 -11.38
C ASN A 513 28.94 -11.77 -11.97
N LEU A 514 28.92 -11.57 -13.30
CA LEU A 514 28.03 -10.64 -13.98
C LEU A 514 27.24 -11.40 -15.05
N ALA A 515 26.58 -12.48 -14.65
CA ALA A 515 25.74 -13.28 -15.53
C ALA A 515 24.67 -12.38 -16.14
N LEU A 516 24.60 -12.32 -17.49
CA LEU A 516 23.54 -11.63 -18.23
C LEU A 516 22.15 -12.17 -17.84
N PHE A 517 22.11 -13.35 -17.23
CA PHE A 517 20.91 -14.16 -17.10
C PHE A 517 20.73 -14.78 -15.71
N GLU A 518 21.26 -14.17 -14.64
CA GLU A 518 21.00 -14.60 -13.26
C GLU A 518 19.52 -14.67 -12.91
N ASP A 519 18.66 -13.92 -13.60
CA ASP A 519 17.22 -14.02 -13.48
C ASP A 519 16.63 -15.09 -14.42
N ASN A 520 17.09 -16.35 -14.31
CA ASN A 520 16.34 -17.58 -14.58
C ASN A 520 15.47 -17.66 -15.85
N PHE A 521 15.60 -16.78 -16.86
CA PHE A 521 14.71 -16.86 -18.00
C PHE A 521 15.21 -17.89 -19.03
N ILE A 522 16.50 -17.89 -19.34
CA ILE A 522 17.10 -18.85 -20.28
C ILE A 522 17.25 -20.23 -19.64
N ASP A 523 17.62 -20.29 -18.35
CA ASP A 523 17.68 -21.57 -17.61
C ASP A 523 16.30 -22.25 -17.53
N ARG A 524 15.21 -21.51 -17.39
CA ARG A 524 13.87 -22.09 -17.36
C ARG A 524 13.45 -22.67 -18.71
N VAL A 525 13.86 -22.05 -19.80
CA VAL A 525 13.47 -22.50 -21.13
C VAL A 525 14.39 -23.59 -21.65
N SER A 526 15.70 -23.45 -21.48
CA SER A 526 16.67 -24.46 -21.95
C SER A 526 16.56 -25.78 -21.20
N ASN A 527 16.41 -25.75 -19.89
CA ASN A 527 16.33 -26.98 -19.07
C ASN A 527 14.94 -27.62 -19.07
N SER A 528 13.87 -26.85 -19.37
CA SER A 528 12.51 -27.40 -19.36
C SER A 528 12.16 -28.28 -20.53
N PHE A 529 12.80 -28.14 -21.68
CA PHE A 529 12.40 -28.77 -22.95
C PHE A 529 13.54 -29.60 -23.59
N THR A 530 14.68 -29.70 -22.95
CA THR A 530 15.86 -30.38 -23.49
C THR A 530 15.92 -31.86 -23.12
N THR A 531 15.13 -32.31 -22.13
CA THR A 531 15.12 -33.70 -21.66
C THR A 531 13.73 -34.34 -21.84
N GLU A 532 13.74 -35.65 -22.15
CA GLU A 532 12.48 -36.42 -22.22
C GLU A 532 11.98 -36.66 -20.79
N ARG A 533 10.77 -36.12 -20.49
CA ARG A 533 10.23 -36.22 -19.13
C ARG A 533 8.73 -36.31 -19.06
N ILE A 534 8.23 -36.85 -17.97
CA ILE A 534 6.84 -36.84 -17.58
C ILE A 534 6.66 -36.18 -16.22
N THR A 535 5.74 -35.23 -16.11
CA THR A 535 5.39 -34.55 -14.87
C THR A 535 3.97 -34.92 -14.49
N PHE A 536 3.76 -35.38 -13.30
CA PHE A 536 2.48 -35.50 -12.64
C PHE A 536 2.23 -34.30 -11.71
N ASP A 537 1.08 -33.66 -11.83
CA ASP A 537 0.61 -32.61 -10.90
C ASP A 537 -0.82 -32.95 -10.51
N GLY A 538 -1.05 -33.18 -9.22
CA GLY A 538 -2.34 -33.49 -8.66
C GLY A 538 -2.72 -32.50 -7.56
N THR A 539 -3.85 -31.83 -7.69
CA THR A 539 -4.37 -30.92 -6.65
C THR A 539 -5.79 -31.31 -6.29
N GLN A 540 -6.06 -31.40 -4.98
CA GLN A 540 -7.39 -31.70 -4.48
C GLN A 540 -7.81 -30.74 -3.36
N PHE A 541 -9.12 -30.46 -3.32
CA PHE A 541 -9.73 -29.63 -2.29
C PHE A 541 -10.91 -30.36 -1.65
N PHE A 542 -11.01 -30.19 -0.36
CA PHE A 542 -12.16 -30.64 0.41
C PHE A 542 -12.86 -29.44 1.02
N TYR A 543 -14.16 -29.41 0.94
CA TYR A 543 -15.03 -28.38 1.49
C TYR A 543 -16.04 -29.03 2.43
N ASP A 544 -16.39 -28.33 3.49
CA ASP A 544 -17.44 -28.76 4.41
C ASP A 544 -18.85 -28.59 3.79
N VAL A 545 -19.88 -28.94 4.55
CA VAL A 545 -21.29 -28.79 4.15
C VAL A 545 -21.73 -27.34 3.93
N ASN A 546 -20.99 -26.38 4.46
CA ASN A 546 -21.24 -24.94 4.30
C ASN A 546 -20.45 -24.34 3.12
N GLY A 547 -19.69 -25.14 2.38
CA GLY A 547 -18.84 -24.71 1.28
C GLY A 547 -17.51 -24.05 1.73
N GLN A 548 -17.15 -24.20 3.02
CA GLN A 548 -15.86 -23.69 3.50
C GLN A 548 -14.76 -24.72 3.20
N LYS A 549 -13.63 -24.23 2.70
CA LYS A 549 -12.45 -25.06 2.43
C LYS A 549 -11.89 -25.61 3.74
N VAL A 550 -11.68 -26.92 3.79
CA VAL A 550 -11.12 -27.64 4.95
C VAL A 550 -9.70 -28.13 4.67
N LEU A 551 -9.45 -28.60 3.45
CA LEU A 551 -8.16 -29.13 3.06
C LEU A 551 -7.85 -28.76 1.61
N ARG A 552 -6.61 -28.35 1.37
CA ARG A 552 -5.96 -28.35 0.06
C ARG A 552 -4.75 -29.30 0.15
N HIS A 553 -4.65 -30.21 -0.79
CA HIS A 553 -3.48 -31.06 -0.94
C HIS A 553 -3.03 -31.03 -2.39
N SER A 554 -1.74 -30.83 -2.63
CA SER A 554 -1.16 -30.95 -3.98
C SER A 554 0.15 -31.71 -3.94
N VAL A 555 0.35 -32.49 -4.97
CA VAL A 555 1.56 -33.31 -5.19
C VAL A 555 2.04 -33.05 -6.62
N LYS A 556 3.32 -32.80 -6.78
CA LYS A 556 3.97 -32.68 -8.08
C LYS A 556 5.23 -33.52 -8.09
N GLU A 557 5.45 -34.26 -9.15
CA GLU A 557 6.63 -35.09 -9.34
C GLU A 557 6.98 -35.19 -10.82
N SER A 558 8.25 -35.17 -11.14
CA SER A 558 8.78 -35.29 -12.51
C SER A 558 9.77 -36.42 -12.60
N TYR A 559 9.70 -37.18 -13.68
CA TYR A 559 10.67 -38.23 -14.03
C TYR A 559 11.35 -37.86 -15.34
N ASP A 560 12.67 -37.84 -15.31
CA ASP A 560 13.54 -37.61 -16.47
C ASP A 560 13.98 -38.96 -17.05
N PHE A 561 13.56 -39.23 -18.30
CA PHE A 561 13.88 -40.50 -18.98
C PHE A 561 15.32 -40.54 -19.50
N ASP A 562 15.95 -39.38 -19.74
CA ASP A 562 17.33 -39.31 -20.23
C ASP A 562 18.34 -39.60 -19.12
N ARG A 563 17.99 -39.22 -17.89
CA ARG A 563 18.79 -39.49 -16.68
C ARG A 563 18.38 -40.80 -15.97
N ASP A 564 17.20 -41.37 -16.33
CA ASP A 564 16.59 -42.53 -15.68
C ASP A 564 16.36 -42.32 -14.17
N GLU A 565 15.89 -41.10 -13.79
CA GLU A 565 15.68 -40.73 -12.40
C GLU A 565 14.52 -39.74 -12.20
N PHE A 566 13.98 -39.71 -10.97
CA PHE A 566 13.06 -38.66 -10.54
C PHE A 566 13.83 -37.37 -10.27
N GLU A 567 13.27 -36.21 -10.67
CA GLU A 567 13.91 -34.90 -10.46
C GLU A 567 13.58 -34.34 -9.09
N SER A 568 12.37 -33.83 -8.90
CA SER A 568 11.92 -33.26 -7.64
C SER A 568 10.51 -33.70 -7.30
N PHE A 569 10.29 -33.96 -6.03
CA PHE A 569 8.99 -34.25 -5.45
C PHE A 569 8.53 -33.05 -4.62
N GLU A 570 7.40 -32.43 -4.99
CA GLU A 570 6.77 -31.37 -4.21
C GLU A 570 5.47 -31.90 -3.57
N ASN A 571 5.35 -31.72 -2.27
CA ASN A 571 4.11 -31.99 -1.53
C ASN A 571 3.68 -30.74 -0.77
N ARG A 572 2.42 -30.35 -0.92
CA ARG A 572 1.83 -29.21 -0.22
C ARG A 572 0.51 -29.60 0.43
N ILE A 573 0.38 -29.34 1.71
CA ILE A 573 -0.83 -29.56 2.50
C ILE A 573 -1.21 -28.24 3.19
N ASN A 574 -2.47 -27.82 3.03
CA ASN A 574 -3.05 -26.73 3.80
C ASN A 574 -4.32 -27.23 4.47
N LEU A 575 -4.40 -27.15 5.78
CA LEU A 575 -5.53 -27.51 6.59
C LEU A 575 -6.17 -26.23 7.15
N TYR A 576 -7.49 -26.15 7.08
CA TYR A 576 -8.29 -25.06 7.59
C TYR A 576 -9.33 -25.62 8.56
N TYR A 577 -9.21 -25.30 9.83
CA TYR A 577 -10.13 -25.81 10.84
C TYR A 577 -10.59 -24.70 11.80
N GLY A 578 -11.75 -24.16 11.54
CA GLY A 578 -12.30 -23.04 12.30
C GLY A 578 -11.37 -21.83 12.24
N ASN A 579 -10.78 -21.50 13.38
CA ASN A 579 -9.82 -20.39 13.50
C ASN A 579 -8.35 -20.81 13.33
N PHE A 580 -8.10 -22.05 13.02
CA PHE A 580 -6.75 -22.61 12.89
C PHE A 580 -6.44 -22.92 11.42
N ASP A 581 -5.33 -22.40 10.93
CA ASP A 581 -4.77 -22.71 9.62
C ASP A 581 -3.38 -23.32 9.80
N PHE A 582 -3.12 -24.39 9.06
CA PHE A 582 -1.82 -25.02 8.98
C PHE A 582 -1.44 -25.19 7.51
N GLY A 583 -0.21 -24.85 7.17
CA GLY A 583 0.36 -25.02 5.84
C GLY A 583 1.73 -25.68 5.91
N ASN A 584 1.96 -26.65 5.04
CA ASN A 584 3.27 -27.27 4.86
C ASN A 584 3.53 -27.48 3.36
N LYS A 585 4.71 -27.07 2.92
CA LYS A 585 5.27 -27.36 1.61
C LYS A 585 6.63 -28.00 1.79
N ILE A 586 6.84 -29.15 1.20
CA ILE A 586 8.13 -29.84 1.16
C ILE A 586 8.50 -30.07 -0.30
N GLU A 587 9.72 -29.75 -0.65
CA GLU A 587 10.34 -30.07 -1.93
C GLU A 587 11.57 -30.92 -1.67
N TYR A 588 11.59 -32.13 -2.21
CA TYR A 588 12.66 -33.09 -2.11
C TYR A 588 13.32 -33.25 -3.47
N SER A 589 14.65 -33.08 -3.53
CA SER A 589 15.46 -33.31 -4.72
C SER A 589 15.89 -34.78 -4.72
N HIS A 590 15.44 -35.55 -5.70
CA HIS A 590 15.92 -36.92 -5.88
C HIS A 590 17.37 -36.96 -6.36
N LEU A 591 17.79 -35.92 -7.12
CA LEU A 591 19.15 -35.77 -7.63
C LEU A 591 20.17 -35.62 -6.49
N ASP A 592 19.84 -34.77 -5.51
CA ASP A 592 20.73 -34.54 -4.36
C ASP A 592 20.46 -35.49 -3.20
N HIS A 593 19.42 -36.31 -3.27
CA HIS A 593 18.94 -37.17 -2.19
C HIS A 593 18.69 -36.43 -0.88
N ASP A 594 18.20 -35.18 -0.98
CA ASP A 594 18.01 -34.29 0.16
C ASP A 594 16.78 -33.39 -0.02
N ILE A 595 16.35 -32.78 1.10
CA ILE A 595 15.28 -31.81 1.08
C ILE A 595 15.83 -30.46 0.54
N ALA A 596 15.28 -30.00 -0.58
CA ALA A 596 15.64 -28.74 -1.18
C ALA A 596 14.96 -27.56 -0.48
N LYS A 597 13.66 -27.72 -0.13
CA LYS A 597 12.88 -26.63 0.46
C LYS A 597 11.82 -27.14 1.44
N ILE A 598 11.67 -26.44 2.57
CA ILE A 598 10.57 -26.62 3.52
C ILE A 598 9.95 -25.28 3.82
N GLN A 599 8.65 -25.21 3.75
CA GLN A 599 7.87 -24.08 4.26
C GLN A 599 6.75 -24.63 5.15
N THR A 600 6.83 -24.37 6.44
CA THR A 600 5.83 -24.86 7.40
C THR A 600 5.32 -23.69 8.23
N GLY A 601 4.01 -23.56 8.31
CA GLY A 601 3.39 -22.50 9.09
C GLY A 601 2.10 -22.95 9.75
N ALA A 602 1.83 -22.31 10.87
CA ALA A 602 0.56 -22.46 11.56
C ALA A 602 0.08 -21.08 12.02
N SER A 603 -1.21 -20.84 11.92
CA SER A 603 -1.85 -19.64 12.44
C SER A 603 -3.14 -19.97 13.17
N TYR A 604 -3.41 -19.18 14.19
CA TYR A 604 -4.64 -19.24 14.96
C TYR A 604 -5.20 -17.81 15.07
N SER A 605 -6.45 -17.62 14.66
CA SER A 605 -7.15 -16.33 14.64
C SER A 605 -8.43 -16.38 15.47
N GLY A 606 -8.29 -16.49 16.80
CA GLY A 606 -9.40 -16.49 17.73
C GLY A 606 -9.85 -15.09 18.15
N ALA A 607 -11.00 -15.01 18.84
CA ALA A 607 -11.56 -13.73 19.26
C ALA A 607 -10.65 -12.96 20.25
N LYS A 608 -9.86 -13.67 21.05
CA LYS A 608 -8.95 -13.08 22.06
C LYS A 608 -7.48 -13.29 21.75
N ILE A 609 -7.12 -14.34 21.05
CA ILE A 609 -5.74 -14.71 20.77
C ILE A 609 -5.56 -14.81 19.27
N GLY A 610 -4.55 -14.14 18.74
CA GLY A 610 -4.00 -14.33 17.41
C GLY A 610 -2.56 -14.85 17.56
N ALA A 611 -2.16 -15.85 16.78
CA ALA A 611 -0.79 -16.35 16.76
C ALA A 611 -0.46 -16.88 15.37
N ARG A 612 0.75 -16.64 14.91
CA ARG A 612 1.30 -17.19 13.68
C ARG A 612 2.74 -17.58 13.93
N ILE A 613 3.12 -18.75 13.44
CA ILE A 613 4.51 -19.21 13.36
C ILE A 613 4.78 -19.69 11.94
N TRP A 614 5.91 -19.35 11.40
CA TRP A 614 6.31 -19.71 10.04
C TRP A 614 7.78 -20.04 10.00
N HIS A 615 8.12 -21.19 9.42
CA HIS A 615 9.49 -21.64 9.18
C HIS A 615 9.70 -21.81 7.68
N THR A 616 10.80 -21.28 7.17
CA THR A 616 11.28 -21.47 5.80
C THR A 616 12.69 -22.01 5.85
N TYR A 617 12.95 -23.08 5.12
CA TYR A 617 14.25 -23.62 4.82
C TYR A 617 14.41 -23.72 3.31
N ASP A 618 15.52 -23.22 2.77
CA ASP A 618 15.90 -23.31 1.36
C ASP A 618 17.37 -23.65 1.26
N LYS A 619 17.70 -24.79 0.62
CA LYS A 619 19.07 -25.27 0.46
C LYS A 619 19.81 -24.58 -0.68
N ASN A 620 19.08 -24.07 -1.65
CA ASN A 620 19.61 -23.52 -2.89
C ASN A 620 19.50 -21.99 -2.94
N PHE A 621 19.56 -21.36 -1.77
CA PHE A 621 19.57 -19.90 -1.70
C PHE A 621 20.91 -19.35 -2.22
N TYR A 622 20.84 -18.41 -3.16
CA TYR A 622 22.01 -17.74 -3.73
C TYR A 622 22.29 -16.43 -2.97
N ASP A 623 23.44 -16.34 -2.32
CA ASP A 623 23.91 -15.15 -1.60
C ASP A 623 25.18 -14.62 -2.26
N GLY A 624 25.00 -13.97 -3.43
CA GLY A 624 26.03 -13.17 -4.15
C GLY A 624 27.26 -13.88 -4.66
N ASP A 625 27.85 -14.81 -3.91
CA ASP A 625 29.12 -15.50 -4.25
C ASP A 625 29.03 -17.03 -4.16
N ALA A 626 28.00 -17.59 -3.52
CA ALA A 626 27.86 -19.05 -3.35
C ALA A 626 26.43 -19.45 -3.03
N TYR A 627 26.05 -20.68 -3.39
CA TYR A 627 24.84 -21.30 -2.88
C TYR A 627 24.99 -21.61 -1.40
N ASP A 628 24.19 -20.96 -0.56
CA ASP A 628 24.15 -21.18 0.88
C ASP A 628 22.77 -21.69 1.30
N LYS A 629 22.69 -22.21 2.51
CA LYS A 629 21.44 -22.63 3.12
C LYS A 629 20.79 -21.43 3.80
N GLU A 630 19.50 -21.27 3.60
CA GLU A 630 18.71 -20.28 4.31
C GLU A 630 17.70 -20.97 5.23
N SER A 631 17.62 -20.55 6.47
CA SER A 631 16.63 -21.07 7.42
C SER A 631 16.12 -19.97 8.34
N TYR A 632 14.85 -19.60 8.20
CA TYR A 632 14.22 -18.55 8.97
C TYR A 632 13.04 -19.07 9.76
N LEU A 633 12.90 -18.56 10.99
CA LEU A 633 11.73 -18.71 11.82
C LEU A 633 11.11 -17.34 12.09
N SER A 634 9.88 -17.13 11.61
CA SER A 634 9.09 -15.95 11.89
C SER A 634 7.93 -16.31 12.81
N GLY A 635 7.69 -15.50 13.82
CA GLY A 635 6.58 -15.68 14.73
C GLY A 635 5.97 -14.37 15.17
N ASN A 636 4.63 -14.33 15.24
CA ASN A 636 3.92 -13.24 15.87
C ASN A 636 2.73 -13.76 16.68
N ALA A 637 2.42 -13.05 17.76
CA ALA A 637 1.29 -13.35 18.61
C ALA A 637 0.66 -12.06 19.11
N SER A 638 -0.66 -12.08 19.27
CA SER A 638 -1.41 -11.02 19.93
C SER A 638 -2.43 -11.58 20.91
N LEU A 639 -2.68 -10.83 21.97
CA LEU A 639 -3.64 -11.17 23.02
C LEU A 639 -4.49 -9.96 23.36
N LYS A 640 -5.80 -10.08 23.13
CA LYS A 640 -6.80 -9.08 23.54
C LYS A 640 -7.14 -9.27 25.01
N LEU A 641 -6.82 -8.28 25.80
CA LEU A 641 -7.07 -8.24 27.23
C LEU A 641 -8.40 -7.54 27.54
N PRO A 642 -8.94 -7.66 28.77
CA PRO A 642 -10.04 -6.83 29.26
C PRO A 642 -9.72 -5.33 29.10
N TYR A 643 -10.76 -4.50 29.07
CA TYR A 643 -10.65 -3.04 28.98
C TYR A 643 -10.04 -2.53 27.67
N ASN A 644 -10.17 -3.27 26.55
CA ASN A 644 -9.72 -2.91 25.22
C ASN A 644 -8.20 -2.77 25.04
N TYR A 645 -7.43 -3.47 25.85
CA TYR A 645 -5.99 -3.64 25.63
C TYR A 645 -5.71 -4.81 24.68
N GLU A 646 -4.69 -4.66 23.85
CA GLU A 646 -4.09 -5.74 23.08
C GLU A 646 -2.58 -5.70 23.26
N ILE A 647 -1.98 -6.80 23.64
CA ILE A 647 -0.54 -6.97 23.66
C ILE A 647 -0.13 -7.83 22.47
N PHE A 648 0.99 -7.51 21.87
CA PHE A 648 1.52 -8.28 20.76
C PHE A 648 3.04 -8.39 20.84
N ALA A 649 3.57 -9.45 20.22
CA ALA A 649 4.98 -9.67 20.05
C ALA A 649 5.25 -10.32 18.70
N GLY A 650 6.41 -10.06 18.12
CA GLY A 650 6.86 -10.65 16.88
C GLY A 650 8.38 -10.83 16.88
N VAL A 651 8.87 -11.87 16.17
CA VAL A 651 10.27 -12.17 16.02
C VAL A 651 10.54 -12.78 14.66
N ASP A 652 11.63 -12.35 14.02
CA ASP A 652 12.22 -12.96 12.85
C ASP A 652 13.67 -13.37 13.19
N TYR A 653 13.93 -14.68 13.12
CA TYR A 653 15.16 -15.29 13.56
C TYR A 653 15.78 -16.10 12.44
N ASP A 654 17.06 -15.83 12.15
CA ASP A 654 17.86 -16.60 11.21
C ASP A 654 18.45 -17.81 11.96
N LEU A 655 17.92 -19.00 11.66
CA LEU A 655 18.37 -20.26 12.27
C LEU A 655 19.72 -20.72 11.75
N GLN A 656 20.11 -20.30 10.53
CA GLN A 656 21.36 -20.69 9.91
C GLN A 656 22.54 -19.89 10.46
N ARG A 657 22.35 -18.57 10.60
CA ARG A 657 23.39 -17.65 11.06
C ARG A 657 23.31 -17.35 12.57
N ASP A 658 22.33 -17.93 13.27
CA ASP A 658 22.11 -17.83 14.73
C ASP A 658 21.98 -16.40 15.24
N TYR A 659 21.15 -15.57 14.56
CA TYR A 659 20.88 -14.21 15.02
C TYR A 659 19.43 -13.79 14.79
N THR A 660 18.98 -12.84 15.60
CA THR A 660 17.65 -12.21 15.46
C THR A 660 17.73 -11.08 14.45
N LYS A 661 17.00 -11.19 13.33
CA LYS A 661 16.88 -10.11 12.34
C LYS A 661 16.03 -8.96 12.85
N MET A 662 14.89 -9.30 13.44
CA MET A 662 13.94 -8.34 13.98
C MET A 662 13.19 -8.96 15.15
N TRP A 663 12.95 -8.18 16.17
CA TRP A 663 11.92 -8.49 17.14
C TRP A 663 11.20 -7.24 17.59
N GLN A 664 9.93 -7.38 17.93
CA GLN A 664 9.10 -6.29 18.40
C GLN A 664 8.14 -6.79 19.46
N GLY A 665 7.74 -5.88 20.33
CA GLY A 665 6.68 -6.14 21.30
C GLY A 665 5.99 -4.85 21.67
N GLY A 666 4.69 -4.92 21.91
CA GLY A 666 3.94 -3.71 22.15
C GLY A 666 2.60 -3.92 22.81
N ILE A 667 2.01 -2.78 23.16
CA ILE A 667 0.68 -2.69 23.73
C ILE A 667 -0.13 -1.74 22.86
N HIS A 668 -1.30 -2.19 22.43
CA HIS A 668 -2.31 -1.35 21.80
C HIS A 668 -3.50 -1.20 22.73
N TYR A 669 -4.00 0.03 22.87
CA TYR A 669 -5.19 0.35 23.65
C TYR A 669 -6.16 1.13 22.81
N LYS A 670 -7.41 0.68 22.68
CA LYS A 670 -8.40 1.27 21.77
C LYS A 670 -9.65 1.70 22.52
N ARG A 671 -10.02 2.96 22.37
CA ARG A 671 -11.34 3.50 22.75
C ARG A 671 -12.12 4.01 21.51
N LYS A 672 -13.34 4.44 21.73
CA LYS A 672 -14.17 4.98 20.63
C LYS A 672 -13.59 6.27 20.04
N CYS A 673 -13.02 7.13 20.88
CA CYS A 673 -12.56 8.47 20.49
C CYS A 673 -11.04 8.62 20.37
N TRP A 674 -10.28 7.60 20.75
CA TRP A 674 -8.81 7.58 20.61
C TRP A 674 -8.25 6.18 20.80
N ASP A 675 -7.05 5.98 20.30
CA ASP A 675 -6.23 4.81 20.63
C ASP A 675 -4.75 5.21 20.79
N TYR A 676 -3.97 4.33 21.38
CA TYR A 676 -2.52 4.43 21.37
C TYR A 676 -1.87 3.06 21.20
N SER A 677 -0.68 3.08 20.59
CA SER A 677 0.21 1.93 20.51
C SER A 677 1.58 2.33 21.05
N LEU A 678 2.09 1.55 21.98
CA LEU A 678 3.46 1.63 22.46
C LEU A 678 4.19 0.38 21.99
N ILE A 679 5.20 0.54 21.13
CA ILE A 679 5.91 -0.55 20.47
C ILE A 679 7.40 -0.39 20.77
N TYR A 680 8.05 -1.45 21.24
CA TYR A 680 9.49 -1.58 21.17
C TYR A 680 9.84 -2.45 19.98
N LYS A 681 10.76 -1.98 19.13
CA LYS A 681 11.24 -2.72 17.95
C LYS A 681 12.76 -2.67 17.90
N GLU A 682 13.35 -3.80 17.55
CA GLU A 682 14.75 -3.94 17.20
C GLU A 682 14.82 -4.52 15.78
N ASP A 683 15.56 -3.88 14.89
CA ASP A 683 15.65 -4.23 13.48
C ASP A 683 17.07 -3.99 12.94
N ILE A 684 17.38 -4.59 11.80
CA ILE A 684 18.66 -4.41 11.09
C ILE A 684 18.36 -3.71 9.78
N GLU A 685 18.97 -2.54 9.57
CA GLU A 685 18.80 -1.73 8.37
C GLU A 685 20.11 -1.58 7.59
N PRO A 686 20.06 -1.56 6.25
CA PRO A 686 21.22 -1.27 5.42
C PRO A 686 21.60 0.22 5.51
N LYS A 687 22.89 0.50 5.57
CA LYS A 687 23.46 1.86 5.62
C LYS A 687 24.61 1.99 4.62
N ASN A 688 24.61 3.06 3.84
CA ASN A 688 25.68 3.30 2.86
C ASN A 688 26.82 4.13 3.48
N THR A 689 27.98 3.49 3.67
CA THR A 689 29.18 4.11 4.21
C THR A 689 30.26 4.29 3.14
N SER A 690 31.35 4.98 3.45
CA SER A 690 32.50 5.11 2.56
C SER A 690 33.21 3.77 2.31
N ALA A 691 32.97 2.77 3.15
CA ALA A 691 33.51 1.41 3.00
C ALA A 691 32.59 0.48 2.17
N GLY A 692 31.36 0.94 1.88
CA GLY A 692 30.33 0.16 1.17
C GLY A 692 29.03 0.08 1.95
N LEU A 693 28.19 -0.89 1.60
CA LEU A 693 26.95 -1.17 2.30
C LEU A 693 27.23 -1.93 3.60
N GLU A 694 26.81 -1.38 4.72
CA GLU A 694 26.94 -1.99 6.05
C GLU A 694 25.55 -2.22 6.65
N SER A 695 25.43 -3.18 7.56
CA SER A 695 24.22 -3.45 8.32
C SER A 695 24.26 -2.74 9.67
N LYS A 696 23.22 -1.99 10.00
CA LYS A 696 23.10 -1.28 11.27
C LYS A 696 21.92 -1.81 12.07
N LYS A 697 22.14 -2.10 13.34
CA LYS A 697 21.10 -2.50 14.29
C LYS A 697 20.44 -1.25 14.88
N ILE A 698 19.13 -1.14 14.71
CA ILE A 698 18.33 -0.04 15.24
C ILE A 698 17.42 -0.58 16.33
N GLN A 699 17.40 0.11 17.47
CA GLN A 699 16.49 -0.17 18.58
C GLN A 699 15.63 1.05 18.82
N GLY A 700 14.31 0.88 18.89
CA GLY A 700 13.39 1.99 19.04
C GLY A 700 12.20 1.72 19.93
N VAL A 701 11.71 2.77 20.58
CA VAL A 701 10.41 2.81 21.22
C VAL A 701 9.53 3.74 20.40
N TYR A 702 8.42 3.22 19.92
CA TYR A 702 7.48 3.94 19.06
C TYR A 702 6.18 4.13 19.81
N LEU A 703 5.69 5.36 19.85
CA LEU A 703 4.45 5.74 20.50
C LEU A 703 3.52 6.42 19.50
N TYR A 704 2.41 5.79 19.19
CA TYR A 704 1.40 6.30 18.26
C TYR A 704 0.12 6.62 19.01
N PHE A 705 -0.48 7.77 18.70
CA PHE A 705 -1.79 8.17 19.18
C PHE A 705 -2.69 8.50 18.00
N SER A 706 -3.92 8.02 18.05
CA SER A 706 -4.97 8.37 17.10
C SER A 706 -6.11 9.06 17.85
N PHE A 707 -6.51 10.22 17.39
CA PHE A 707 -7.62 10.99 17.96
C PHE A 707 -8.74 11.09 16.93
N TYR A 708 -9.81 10.36 17.14
CA TYR A 708 -10.93 10.33 16.20
C TYR A 708 -11.84 11.55 16.37
N PRO A 709 -12.21 12.26 15.29
CA PRO A 709 -11.79 12.12 13.90
C PRO A 709 -10.65 13.06 13.48
N LEU A 710 -9.84 13.57 14.43
CA LEU A 710 -8.84 14.62 14.17
C LEU A 710 -7.59 14.12 13.42
N GLY A 711 -7.28 12.80 13.51
CA GLY A 711 -6.12 12.19 12.87
C GLY A 711 -5.14 11.53 13.84
N ASP A 712 -4.02 11.07 13.31
CA ASP A 712 -3.01 10.29 14.01
C ASP A 712 -1.81 11.17 14.34
N VAL A 713 -1.22 10.96 15.52
CA VAL A 713 0.03 11.61 15.97
C VAL A 713 0.98 10.49 16.42
N GLY A 714 2.13 10.34 15.75
CA GLY A 714 3.15 9.36 16.11
C GLY A 714 4.34 10.01 16.80
N TYR A 715 4.90 9.35 17.80
CA TYR A 715 6.17 9.69 18.45
C TYR A 715 7.08 8.47 18.44
N ASP A 716 8.22 8.58 17.76
CA ASP A 716 9.21 7.53 17.66
C ASP A 716 10.42 7.86 18.52
N PHE A 717 10.81 6.93 19.39
CA PHE A 717 12.03 7.02 20.18
C PHE A 717 12.91 5.83 19.82
N SER A 718 13.93 6.01 19.00
CA SER A 718 14.88 4.96 18.63
C SER A 718 16.27 5.24 19.20
N ILE A 719 16.95 4.17 19.64
CA ILE A 719 18.35 4.18 20.05
C ILE A 719 19.09 3.28 19.09
N GLU A 720 20.04 3.82 18.36
CA GLU A 720 20.88 3.05 17.45
C GLU A 720 22.09 2.51 18.23
N GLN A 721 22.42 1.23 18.04
CA GLN A 721 23.67 0.63 18.52
C GLN A 721 24.49 0.16 17.32
N ASP A 722 25.70 0.68 17.19
CA ASP A 722 26.68 0.16 16.25
C ASP A 722 27.11 -1.25 16.69
N ASN A 723 26.64 -2.28 16.03
CA ASN A 723 27.30 -3.57 16.09
C ASN A 723 28.44 -3.55 15.06
N LYS A 724 29.65 -3.29 15.52
CA LYS A 724 30.83 -3.70 14.75
C LYS A 724 30.73 -5.21 14.63
N ALA A 725 30.50 -5.70 13.40
CA ALA A 725 30.62 -7.11 13.11
C ALA A 725 31.98 -7.56 13.58
N THR A 726 32.02 -8.38 14.61
CA THR A 726 33.21 -9.15 14.93
C THR A 726 33.31 -10.19 13.84
N ASN A 727 34.39 -10.06 13.03
CA ASN A 727 34.84 -11.00 11.99
C ASN A 727 34.83 -12.45 12.47
#